data_911a74f7562011285056b8c80facb554
#
_entry.id   911a74f7562011285056b8c80facb554
#
_cell.length_a   1.000
_cell.length_b   1.000
_cell.length_c   1.000
_cell.angle_alpha   90.00
_cell.angle_beta   90.00
_cell.angle_gamma   90.00
#
_symmetry.space_group_name_H-M   'P 1'
#
loop_
_entity.id
_entity.type
_entity.pdbx_description
1 polymer ?
#
loop_
_entity_poly.entity_id
_entity_poly.type
_entity_poly.pdbx_seq_one_letter_code
_entity_poly.pdbx_strand_id
1 'polypeptide(L)'
;MPILPNLQGPADLRGLSGRQLDELASEIREEIISTVATTGGHLGSSLGVVELTIALHRILESPRDRIVWDTGHQAYPHKLLTGRLERFGTLRQLGGVGGFPRRSESPHDVFDGGHAGTGLSIAQGLAQARDLKHSLERIAVVVGDAALMSGLSFEALNDIGHRQTQMLIVLNDNEMSISPTVGAMSRYLSQVKLSSTWRRSRSLWDRSAESIPVLGGLALEITQRFRKSVVNFAQPGQLFEDLAITYIGVVPGHDLPTLEQTFRAALALDGPVLVHVRTQKGRGYHPAEADQIAFHGAALPPMVDAHEARHAVSVGPGVAPATVATEPGPAEVPPGALAPRQPNYTHHFAVELVRLATADRRIVGITAGMPTGTGLNRLQIAFPDRFFDVGIAEQHAVTLATGMAMGGLRPVVALYSTFLQRAFDQTVHDVCQNDMPVVLAVDRAGLVGEDGTSHQGMFTIPAQRQLPNLVIASPRDEQELRSMLHTAFAQDHPFALHYPRDPGFGVPEQEPHVLQVGQGEVLREGRDVLLVGFGPIVMRAVAVADALEAEGWSVGVINARFAKPLDRQLILDQARGKQLVVTLEESVVVGGFGSGVLEAIEEARLADPAYRDVAVRIVGLPAEHFVDHGSVADLRRVLRLDAPGLTEQVRKALATLRAEPARAQPGGIARD
;
A
#
# COMPACT_ATOMS: atom_id res chain seq x y z
N MET A 1 22.00 -6.79 32.55
CA MET A 1 20.80 -7.63 32.32
C MET A 1 20.03 -6.99 31.19
N PRO A 2 19.41 -7.76 30.29
CA PRO A 2 18.59 -7.20 29.22
C PRO A 2 17.51 -6.28 29.78
N ILE A 3 17.26 -5.15 29.14
CA ILE A 3 16.30 -4.14 29.60
C ILE A 3 14.93 -4.38 28.98
N LEU A 4 14.87 -4.61 27.68
CA LEU A 4 13.62 -4.76 26.91
C LEU A 4 12.68 -5.85 27.47
N PRO A 5 13.14 -7.07 27.83
CA PRO A 5 12.27 -8.10 28.40
C PRO A 5 11.72 -7.77 29.80
N ASN A 6 12.33 -6.81 30.49
CA ASN A 6 11.92 -6.42 31.85
C ASN A 6 10.98 -5.20 31.86
N LEU A 7 10.72 -4.57 30.72
CA LEU A 7 9.78 -3.45 30.63
C LEU A 7 8.33 -3.96 30.70
N GLN A 8 7.54 -3.39 31.59
CA GLN A 8 6.10 -3.64 31.70
C GLN A 8 5.30 -2.70 30.78
N GLY A 9 5.90 -1.55 30.42
CA GLY A 9 5.28 -0.57 29.55
C GLY A 9 6.07 0.72 29.40
N PRO A 10 5.55 1.70 28.65
CA PRO A 10 6.27 2.95 28.37
C PRO A 10 6.63 3.77 29.62
N ALA A 11 5.89 3.61 30.72
CA ALA A 11 6.15 4.34 31.96
C ALA A 11 7.53 4.02 32.53
N ASP A 12 8.02 2.80 32.39
CA ASP A 12 9.29 2.33 32.94
C ASP A 12 10.49 3.05 32.31
N LEU A 13 10.33 3.55 31.09
CA LEU A 13 11.38 4.29 30.39
C LEU A 13 11.86 5.53 31.13
N ARG A 14 11.00 6.11 31.98
CA ARG A 14 11.32 7.34 32.77
C ARG A 14 12.38 7.10 33.82
N GLY A 15 12.47 5.88 34.33
CA GLY A 15 13.46 5.48 35.36
C GLY A 15 14.84 5.12 34.82
N LEU A 16 14.98 4.98 33.48
CA LEU A 16 16.22 4.54 32.85
C LEU A 16 17.23 5.70 32.71
N SER A 17 18.50 5.40 33.02
CA SER A 17 19.63 6.29 32.73
C SER A 17 19.94 6.36 31.25
N GLY A 18 20.67 7.39 30.77
CA GLY A 18 21.06 7.55 29.38
C GLY A 18 21.75 6.31 28.80
N ARG A 19 22.70 5.72 29.53
CA ARG A 19 23.37 4.48 29.16
C ARG A 19 22.38 3.31 28.96
N GLN A 20 21.42 3.16 29.86
CA GLN A 20 20.40 2.11 29.73
C GLN A 20 19.47 2.34 28.55
N LEU A 21 19.21 3.60 28.19
CA LEU A 21 18.43 3.94 27.00
C LEU A 21 19.17 3.59 25.71
N ASP A 22 20.50 3.79 25.68
CA ASP A 22 21.33 3.39 24.53
C ASP A 22 21.39 1.86 24.41
N GLU A 23 21.50 1.15 25.53
CA GLU A 23 21.43 -0.32 25.58
C GLU A 23 20.05 -0.81 25.10
N LEU A 24 18.96 -0.20 25.57
CA LEU A 24 17.59 -0.52 25.14
C LEU A 24 17.39 -0.27 23.64
N ALA A 25 17.91 0.82 23.10
CA ALA A 25 17.82 1.11 21.66
C ALA A 25 18.52 0.02 20.82
N SER A 26 19.62 -0.53 21.31
CA SER A 26 20.32 -1.64 20.66
C SER A 26 19.50 -2.95 20.76
N GLU A 27 18.95 -3.28 21.94
CA GLU A 27 18.10 -4.46 22.11
C GLU A 27 16.84 -4.42 21.22
N ILE A 28 16.18 -3.25 21.09
CA ILE A 28 15.04 -3.06 20.19
C ILE A 28 15.43 -3.35 18.74
N ARG A 29 16.59 -2.86 18.29
CA ARG A 29 17.09 -3.11 16.94
C ARG A 29 17.36 -4.59 16.69
N GLU A 30 18.03 -5.25 17.62
CA GLU A 30 18.32 -6.70 17.54
C GLU A 30 17.04 -7.51 17.43
N GLU A 31 16.03 -7.19 18.24
CA GLU A 31 14.72 -7.86 18.20
C GLU A 31 14.00 -7.65 16.87
N ILE A 32 13.99 -6.41 16.35
CA ILE A 32 13.38 -6.11 15.04
C ILE A 32 14.11 -6.85 13.91
N ILE A 33 15.45 -6.84 13.89
CA ILE A 33 16.24 -7.51 12.86
C ILE A 33 15.98 -9.01 12.87
N SER A 34 16.05 -9.65 14.06
CA SER A 34 15.85 -11.10 14.17
C SER A 34 14.44 -11.54 13.79
N THR A 35 13.42 -10.80 14.21
CA THR A 35 12.02 -11.10 13.87
C THR A 35 11.77 -10.91 12.37
N VAL A 36 12.16 -9.75 11.82
CA VAL A 36 11.90 -9.44 10.40
C VAL A 36 12.69 -10.37 9.46
N ALA A 37 13.86 -10.87 9.88
CA ALA A 37 14.60 -11.88 9.13
C ALA A 37 13.80 -13.18 8.93
N THR A 38 12.86 -13.50 9.83
CA THR A 38 12.02 -14.69 9.78
C THR A 38 10.65 -14.42 9.16
N THR A 39 10.00 -13.31 9.54
CA THR A 39 8.61 -13.04 9.19
C THR A 39 8.45 -12.06 8.02
N GLY A 40 9.55 -11.42 7.59
CA GLY A 40 9.49 -10.25 6.71
C GLY A 40 8.94 -9.03 7.43
N GLY A 41 8.94 -7.87 6.77
CA GLY A 41 8.36 -6.64 7.32
C GLY A 41 9.13 -5.37 6.97
N HIS A 42 8.76 -4.26 7.62
CA HIS A 42 9.32 -2.92 7.36
C HIS A 42 10.55 -2.67 8.24
N LEU A 43 11.70 -3.19 7.81
CA LEU A 43 12.93 -3.15 8.60
C LEU A 43 13.52 -1.74 8.68
N GLY A 44 13.90 -1.18 7.52
CA GLY A 44 14.66 0.07 7.48
C GLY A 44 13.96 1.25 8.13
N SER A 45 12.66 1.37 7.91
CA SER A 45 11.83 2.44 8.49
C SER A 45 11.75 2.37 10.01
N SER A 46 11.60 1.15 10.55
CA SER A 46 11.50 0.92 12.00
C SER A 46 12.84 1.12 12.72
N LEU A 47 13.95 0.67 12.13
CA LEU A 47 15.29 0.88 12.69
C LEU A 47 15.68 2.36 12.79
N GLY A 48 15.17 3.17 11.85
CA GLY A 48 15.47 4.60 11.79
C GLY A 48 14.80 5.44 12.87
N VAL A 49 13.77 4.94 13.56
CA VAL A 49 12.99 5.74 14.52
C VAL A 49 13.03 5.23 15.96
N VAL A 50 14.01 4.39 16.31
CA VAL A 50 14.09 3.79 17.65
C VAL A 50 14.24 4.86 18.72
N GLU A 51 15.24 5.74 18.63
CA GLU A 51 15.47 6.82 19.60
C GLU A 51 14.30 7.82 19.64
N LEU A 52 13.76 8.17 18.46
CA LEU A 52 12.59 9.04 18.35
C LEU A 52 11.39 8.45 19.11
N THR A 53 11.15 7.15 18.97
CA THR A 53 10.07 6.44 19.66
C THR A 53 10.28 6.41 21.16
N ILE A 54 11.49 6.10 21.61
CA ILE A 54 11.86 6.14 23.04
C ILE A 54 11.63 7.54 23.61
N ALA A 55 12.11 8.60 22.92
CA ALA A 55 11.96 9.98 23.36
C ALA A 55 10.49 10.39 23.50
N LEU A 56 9.64 10.05 22.53
CA LEU A 56 8.20 10.32 22.61
C LEU A 56 7.53 9.63 23.80
N HIS A 57 7.82 8.34 24.02
CA HIS A 57 7.25 7.57 25.14
C HIS A 57 7.76 8.01 26.52
N ARG A 58 8.93 8.64 26.59
CA ARG A 58 9.44 9.22 27.83
C ARG A 58 8.76 10.53 28.22
N ILE A 59 8.23 11.25 27.25
CA ILE A 59 7.65 12.58 27.43
C ILE A 59 6.13 12.53 27.51
N LEU A 60 5.52 11.68 26.69
CA LEU A 60 4.07 11.50 26.62
C LEU A 60 3.61 10.35 27.54
N GLU A 61 2.44 10.48 28.12
CA GLU A 61 1.82 9.47 28.98
C GLU A 61 0.83 8.62 28.18
N SER A 62 1.35 7.87 27.18
CA SER A 62 0.54 6.94 26.41
C SER A 62 0.00 5.80 27.30
N PRO A 63 -1.29 5.40 27.19
CA PRO A 63 -2.25 5.73 26.14
C PRO A 63 -3.12 6.98 26.40
N ARG A 64 -2.96 7.68 27.56
CA ARG A 64 -3.70 8.94 27.81
C ARG A 64 -3.35 9.98 26.75
N ASP A 65 -2.07 10.32 26.63
CA ASP A 65 -1.56 11.12 25.54
C ASP A 65 -1.53 10.28 24.25
N ARG A 66 -1.82 10.88 23.10
CA ARG A 66 -2.02 10.18 21.83
C ARG A 66 -0.81 10.34 20.93
N ILE A 67 -0.24 9.24 20.46
CA ILE A 67 0.81 9.22 19.44
C ILE A 67 0.23 8.59 18.16
N VAL A 68 0.07 9.40 17.12
CA VAL A 68 -0.41 8.96 15.79
C VAL A 68 0.80 8.68 14.91
N TRP A 69 0.88 7.49 14.35
CA TRP A 69 1.91 7.09 13.39
C TRP A 69 1.33 7.13 11.98
N ASP A 70 1.69 8.15 11.20
CA ASP A 70 1.27 8.21 9.79
C ASP A 70 1.84 7.02 9.02
N THR A 71 1.04 6.40 8.16
CA THR A 71 1.31 5.09 7.56
C THR A 71 1.45 3.98 8.61
N GLY A 72 2.35 4.14 9.58
CA GLY A 72 2.57 3.22 10.70
C GLY A 72 3.54 2.07 10.41
N HIS A 73 4.18 2.02 9.24
CA HIS A 73 5.18 1.01 8.88
C HIS A 73 6.48 1.13 9.69
N GLN A 74 6.69 2.26 10.37
CA GLN A 74 7.81 2.54 11.28
C GLN A 74 7.50 2.21 12.75
N ALA A 75 6.34 1.64 13.08
CA ALA A 75 5.85 1.53 14.46
C ALA A 75 6.33 0.28 15.23
N TYR A 76 7.31 -0.48 14.73
CA TYR A 76 7.79 -1.68 15.44
C TYR A 76 8.42 -1.34 16.81
N PRO A 77 9.26 -0.30 16.98
CA PRO A 77 9.72 0.12 18.30
C PRO A 77 8.56 0.48 19.24
N HIS A 78 7.53 1.15 18.73
CA HIS A 78 6.32 1.45 19.49
C HIS A 78 5.61 0.18 19.97
N LYS A 79 5.49 -0.84 19.12
CA LYS A 79 4.88 -2.13 19.49
C LYS A 79 5.68 -2.82 20.61
N LEU A 80 7.00 -2.86 20.49
CA LEU A 80 7.87 -3.46 21.50
C LEU A 80 7.78 -2.75 22.85
N LEU A 81 7.78 -1.43 22.87
CA LEU A 81 7.68 -0.62 24.08
C LEU A 81 6.28 -0.62 24.74
N THR A 82 5.26 -1.07 24.01
CA THR A 82 3.86 -1.07 24.48
C THR A 82 3.30 -2.48 24.69
N GLY A 83 4.15 -3.42 25.11
CA GLY A 83 3.76 -4.72 25.68
C GLY A 83 3.54 -5.84 24.65
N ARG A 84 4.07 -5.73 23.43
CA ARG A 84 3.92 -6.78 22.41
C ARG A 84 5.17 -7.63 22.19
N LEU A 85 6.19 -7.49 23.04
CA LEU A 85 7.45 -8.23 22.90
C LEU A 85 7.25 -9.74 22.85
N GLU A 86 6.49 -10.33 23.78
CA GLU A 86 6.27 -11.78 23.85
C GLU A 86 5.64 -12.36 22.59
N ARG A 87 4.82 -11.58 21.90
CA ARG A 87 4.13 -11.97 20.66
C ARG A 87 4.82 -11.46 19.40
N PHE A 88 5.90 -10.67 19.53
CA PHE A 88 6.50 -9.99 18.38
C PHE A 88 7.06 -10.96 17.33
N GLY A 89 7.53 -12.14 17.74
CA GLY A 89 7.94 -13.22 16.83
C GLY A 89 6.83 -13.75 15.89
N THR A 90 5.55 -13.37 16.13
CA THR A 90 4.42 -13.68 15.24
C THR A 90 4.05 -12.53 14.30
N LEU A 91 4.96 -11.56 14.12
CA LEU A 91 4.74 -10.38 13.27
C LEU A 91 4.27 -10.78 11.88
N ARG A 92 3.13 -10.19 11.40
CA ARG A 92 2.53 -10.39 10.07
C ARG A 92 2.06 -11.83 9.78
N GLN A 93 2.07 -12.71 10.78
CA GLN A 93 1.54 -14.07 10.66
C GLN A 93 0.05 -14.10 11.05
N LEU A 94 -0.70 -15.03 10.51
CA LEU A 94 -2.14 -15.19 10.77
C LEU A 94 -2.42 -15.30 12.29
N GLY A 95 -3.26 -14.41 12.81
CA GLY A 95 -3.57 -14.32 14.24
C GLY A 95 -2.45 -13.75 15.12
N GLY A 96 -1.35 -13.33 14.52
CA GLY A 96 -0.20 -12.73 15.18
C GLY A 96 -0.28 -11.21 15.31
N VAL A 97 0.88 -10.57 15.48
CA VAL A 97 1.02 -9.11 15.54
C VAL A 97 0.99 -8.52 14.13
N GLY A 98 0.18 -7.49 13.88
CA GLY A 98 0.08 -6.81 12.59
C GLY A 98 1.31 -5.97 12.24
N GLY A 99 1.55 -5.79 10.95
CA GLY A 99 2.67 -4.97 10.43
C GLY A 99 2.49 -3.46 10.63
N PHE A 100 1.29 -3.01 11.01
CA PHE A 100 0.92 -1.61 11.27
C PHE A 100 0.26 -1.49 12.65
N PRO A 101 0.12 -0.27 13.23
CA PRO A 101 -0.68 -0.07 14.43
C PRO A 101 -2.10 -0.60 14.26
N ARG A 102 -2.64 -1.24 15.30
CA ARG A 102 -4.00 -1.79 15.32
C ARG A 102 -4.66 -1.57 16.68
N ARG A 103 -5.81 -0.92 16.70
CA ARG A 103 -6.58 -0.63 17.93
C ARG A 103 -6.98 -1.88 18.69
N SER A 104 -7.19 -2.99 17.98
CA SER A 104 -7.51 -4.28 18.58
C SER A 104 -6.32 -4.95 19.29
N GLU A 105 -5.09 -4.53 19.00
CA GLU A 105 -3.88 -5.10 19.61
C GLU A 105 -3.49 -4.40 20.92
N SER A 106 -3.69 -3.08 20.98
CA SER A 106 -3.20 -2.29 22.12
C SER A 106 -3.98 -0.98 22.28
N PRO A 107 -4.27 -0.52 23.51
CA PRO A 107 -4.84 0.80 23.77
C PRO A 107 -3.88 1.94 23.37
N HIS A 108 -2.60 1.66 23.16
CA HIS A 108 -1.61 2.62 22.71
C HIS A 108 -1.70 2.90 21.21
N ASP A 109 -2.32 2.02 20.42
CA ASP A 109 -2.53 2.19 18.98
C ASP A 109 -3.81 3.04 18.75
N VAL A 110 -3.62 4.25 18.28
CA VAL A 110 -4.69 5.26 18.18
C VAL A 110 -5.68 4.96 17.06
N PHE A 111 -5.18 4.44 15.92
CA PHE A 111 -5.98 4.04 14.77
C PHE A 111 -5.29 2.91 14.00
N ASP A 112 -6.06 2.22 13.16
CA ASP A 112 -5.52 1.16 12.31
C ASP A 112 -4.78 1.77 11.13
N GLY A 113 -3.45 1.61 11.10
CA GLY A 113 -2.56 2.21 10.11
C GLY A 113 -2.54 1.47 8.77
N GLY A 114 -1.72 1.98 7.82
CA GLY A 114 -1.40 1.36 6.54
C GLY A 114 -1.31 2.32 5.36
N HIS A 115 -2.20 3.32 5.28
CA HIS A 115 -2.19 4.32 4.22
C HIS A 115 -1.48 5.61 4.65
N ALA A 116 -0.56 6.11 3.84
CA ALA A 116 0.19 7.34 4.11
C ALA A 116 -0.68 8.60 3.93
N GLY A 117 -0.32 9.67 4.65
CA GLY A 117 -0.91 10.99 4.51
C GLY A 117 -2.21 11.22 5.30
N THR A 118 -2.66 10.25 6.12
CA THR A 118 -3.89 10.38 6.93
C THR A 118 -3.63 10.86 8.35
N GLY A 119 -2.41 10.69 8.83
CA GLY A 119 -2.05 10.89 10.24
C GLY A 119 -2.27 12.30 10.75
N LEU A 120 -1.97 13.33 9.95
CA LEU A 120 -2.19 14.75 10.32
C LEU A 120 -3.67 15.04 10.56
N SER A 121 -4.55 14.64 9.66
CA SER A 121 -6.00 14.84 9.80
C SER A 121 -6.57 14.11 11.01
N ILE A 122 -6.11 12.87 11.27
CA ILE A 122 -6.52 12.09 12.45
C ILE A 122 -6.06 12.79 13.74
N ALA A 123 -4.80 13.22 13.80
CA ALA A 123 -4.26 13.90 14.97
C ALA A 123 -4.96 15.25 15.24
N GLN A 124 -5.27 16.00 14.18
CA GLN A 124 -6.05 17.22 14.28
C GLN A 124 -7.47 16.95 14.82
N GLY A 125 -8.16 15.93 14.30
CA GLY A 125 -9.47 15.53 14.80
C GLY A 125 -9.45 15.15 16.28
N LEU A 126 -8.41 14.45 16.74
CA LEU A 126 -8.22 14.13 18.15
C LEU A 126 -7.97 15.39 19.00
N ALA A 127 -7.14 16.33 18.51
CA ALA A 127 -6.87 17.58 19.19
C ALA A 127 -8.14 18.44 19.33
N GLN A 128 -8.92 18.54 18.28
CA GLN A 128 -10.20 19.25 18.35
C GLN A 128 -11.21 18.58 19.29
N ALA A 129 -11.26 17.25 19.31
CA ALA A 129 -12.10 16.51 20.24
C ALA A 129 -11.66 16.73 21.69
N ARG A 130 -10.34 16.78 21.95
CA ARG A 130 -9.76 17.18 23.26
C ARG A 130 -10.25 18.57 23.67
N ASP A 131 -10.12 19.54 22.77
CA ASP A 131 -10.47 20.94 23.05
C ASP A 131 -11.96 21.10 23.35
N LEU A 132 -12.83 20.45 22.59
CA LEU A 132 -14.27 20.46 22.81
C LEU A 132 -14.70 19.75 24.11
N LYS A 133 -13.93 18.73 24.55
CA LYS A 133 -14.16 18.01 25.81
C LYS A 133 -13.50 18.71 27.00
N HIS A 134 -12.70 19.74 26.77
CA HIS A 134 -11.86 20.40 27.77
C HIS A 134 -10.95 19.42 28.54
N SER A 135 -10.47 18.39 27.83
CA SER A 135 -9.53 17.42 28.37
C SER A 135 -8.07 17.84 28.11
N LEU A 136 -7.11 17.18 28.76
CA LEU A 136 -5.73 17.67 28.86
C LEU A 136 -4.70 16.75 28.17
N GLU A 137 -5.17 15.77 27.42
CA GLU A 137 -4.26 14.87 26.70
C GLU A 137 -3.46 15.60 25.61
N ARG A 138 -2.19 15.26 25.53
CA ARG A 138 -1.30 15.75 24.47
C ARG A 138 -1.48 14.91 23.21
N ILE A 139 -1.43 15.56 22.06
CA ILE A 139 -1.54 14.90 20.76
C ILE A 139 -0.24 15.10 20.00
N ALA A 140 0.39 14.02 19.62
CA ALA A 140 1.58 14.01 18.75
C ALA A 140 1.31 13.15 17.51
N VAL A 141 1.84 13.58 16.36
CA VAL A 141 1.83 12.80 15.13
C VAL A 141 3.23 12.69 14.55
N VAL A 142 3.63 11.49 14.18
CA VAL A 142 4.87 11.23 13.45
C VAL A 142 4.53 11.02 11.98
N VAL A 143 5.01 11.90 11.13
CA VAL A 143 4.78 11.87 9.68
C VAL A 143 6.10 11.81 8.93
N GLY A 144 6.23 10.88 7.97
CA GLY A 144 7.40 10.81 7.10
C GLY A 144 7.41 11.94 6.06
N ASP A 145 8.60 12.32 5.59
CA ASP A 145 8.79 13.34 4.56
C ASP A 145 7.99 13.06 3.29
N ALA A 146 7.95 11.80 2.82
CA ALA A 146 7.15 11.41 1.67
C ALA A 146 5.63 11.48 1.93
N ALA A 147 5.18 11.07 3.11
CA ALA A 147 3.77 11.13 3.48
C ALA A 147 3.27 12.57 3.67
N LEU A 148 4.15 13.47 4.16
CA LEU A 148 3.85 14.90 4.27
C LEU A 148 3.57 15.54 2.90
N MET A 149 4.10 14.99 1.81
CA MET A 149 3.89 15.50 0.45
C MET A 149 2.57 15.08 -0.18
N SER A 150 1.77 14.25 0.47
CA SER A 150 0.44 13.87 -0.03
C SER A 150 -0.54 15.06 0.03
N GLY A 151 -1.51 15.10 -0.89
CA GLY A 151 -2.52 16.17 -0.93
C GLY A 151 -3.26 16.34 0.38
N LEU A 152 -3.73 15.24 0.98
CA LEU A 152 -4.44 15.24 2.27
C LEU A 152 -3.59 15.80 3.42
N SER A 153 -2.27 15.58 3.41
CA SER A 153 -1.36 16.19 4.40
C SER A 153 -1.31 17.72 4.24
N PHE A 154 -1.30 18.24 3.00
CA PHE A 154 -1.36 19.69 2.76
C PHE A 154 -2.70 20.30 3.17
N GLU A 155 -3.81 19.62 2.90
CA GLU A 155 -5.14 20.03 3.37
C GLU A 155 -5.17 20.13 4.90
N ALA A 156 -4.62 19.10 5.59
CA ALA A 156 -4.53 19.10 7.04
C ALA A 156 -3.64 20.24 7.59
N LEU A 157 -2.45 20.46 7.01
CA LEU A 157 -1.55 21.55 7.43
C LEU A 157 -2.23 22.92 7.29
N ASN A 158 -2.95 23.14 6.19
CA ASN A 158 -3.70 24.37 5.97
C ASN A 158 -4.76 24.62 7.05
N ASP A 159 -5.54 23.59 7.43
CA ASP A 159 -6.58 23.72 8.46
C ASP A 159 -6.00 23.77 9.89
N ILE A 160 -4.93 23.01 10.17
CA ILE A 160 -4.19 23.04 11.45
C ILE A 160 -3.67 24.46 11.72
N GLY A 161 -3.02 25.06 10.71
CA GLY A 161 -2.49 26.41 10.82
C GLY A 161 -3.59 27.48 10.96
N HIS A 162 -4.68 27.35 10.19
CA HIS A 162 -5.83 28.26 10.29
C HIS A 162 -6.47 28.23 11.69
N ARG A 163 -6.65 27.05 12.26
CA ARG A 163 -7.29 26.86 13.58
C ARG A 163 -6.35 27.03 14.76
N GLN A 164 -5.06 27.14 14.52
CA GLN A 164 -4.04 27.16 15.57
C GLN A 164 -4.16 25.95 16.53
N THR A 165 -4.45 24.77 15.94
CA THR A 165 -4.68 23.54 16.71
C THR A 165 -3.43 23.12 17.48
N GLN A 166 -3.50 23.12 18.80
CA GLN A 166 -2.36 22.75 19.66
C GLN A 166 -2.03 21.27 19.56
N MET A 167 -0.92 20.96 18.89
CA MET A 167 -0.42 19.61 18.70
C MET A 167 1.06 19.59 18.34
N LEU A 168 1.73 18.47 18.59
CA LEU A 168 3.11 18.23 18.17
C LEU A 168 3.13 17.45 16.84
N ILE A 169 3.70 18.04 15.81
CA ILE A 169 3.96 17.39 14.53
C ILE A 169 5.45 17.04 14.47
N VAL A 170 5.78 15.77 14.38
CA VAL A 170 7.16 15.29 14.22
C VAL A 170 7.36 14.88 12.77
N LEU A 171 8.04 15.73 12.00
CA LEU A 171 8.45 15.41 10.64
C LEU A 171 9.71 14.53 10.70
N ASN A 172 9.54 13.24 10.43
CA ASN A 172 10.63 12.28 10.33
C ASN A 172 11.19 12.29 8.91
N ASP A 173 12.31 12.96 8.72
CA ASP A 173 12.96 13.14 7.43
C ASP A 173 14.20 12.24 7.31
N ASN A 174 14.12 11.25 6.41
CA ASN A 174 15.23 10.35 6.07
C ASN A 174 15.55 10.35 4.57
N GLU A 175 14.99 11.29 3.79
CA GLU A 175 15.17 11.48 2.35
C GLU A 175 14.67 10.32 1.47
N MET A 176 13.92 9.39 2.05
CA MET A 176 13.50 8.18 1.40
C MET A 176 12.01 7.90 1.63
N SER A 177 11.35 7.58 0.52
CA SER A 177 10.10 6.82 0.48
C SER A 177 10.43 5.32 0.36
N ILE A 178 9.69 4.57 -0.46
CA ILE A 178 10.11 3.27 -0.99
C ILE A 178 11.32 3.46 -1.93
N SER A 179 11.32 4.55 -2.69
CA SER A 179 12.41 5.10 -3.51
C SER A 179 12.81 6.48 -2.99
N PRO A 180 13.87 7.11 -3.50
CA PRO A 180 14.19 8.51 -3.18
C PRO A 180 12.97 9.40 -3.40
N THR A 181 12.69 10.29 -2.44
CA THR A 181 11.54 11.20 -2.52
C THR A 181 11.65 12.13 -3.73
N VAL A 182 10.53 12.28 -4.45
CA VAL A 182 10.45 13.09 -5.68
C VAL A 182 9.70 14.41 -5.44
N GLY A 183 9.90 15.38 -6.32
CA GLY A 183 9.13 16.62 -6.36
C GLY A 183 9.82 17.84 -5.75
N ALA A 184 9.16 19.01 -5.88
CA ALA A 184 9.71 20.30 -5.45
C ALA A 184 9.84 20.39 -3.92
N MET A 185 8.92 19.77 -3.17
CA MET A 185 8.94 19.76 -1.72
C MET A 185 10.15 18.98 -1.18
N SER A 186 10.51 17.84 -1.79
CA SER A 186 11.73 17.09 -1.43
C SER A 186 12.98 17.97 -1.60
N ARG A 187 13.06 18.71 -2.70
CA ARG A 187 14.13 19.67 -2.91
C ARG A 187 14.12 20.79 -1.87
N TYR A 188 12.94 21.28 -1.50
CA TYR A 188 12.80 22.30 -0.45
C TYR A 188 13.34 21.78 0.90
N LEU A 189 12.92 20.60 1.34
CA LEU A 189 13.40 19.98 2.58
C LEU A 189 14.91 19.72 2.55
N SER A 190 15.46 19.31 1.41
CA SER A 190 16.92 19.12 1.24
C SER A 190 17.69 20.44 1.32
N GLN A 191 17.16 21.54 0.80
CA GLN A 191 17.77 22.88 0.93
C GLN A 191 17.78 23.38 2.37
N VAL A 192 16.74 23.06 3.14
CA VAL A 192 16.66 23.35 4.59
C VAL A 192 17.89 22.78 5.33
N LYS A 193 18.37 21.61 4.94
CA LYS A 193 19.51 20.92 5.56
C LYS A 193 20.85 21.60 5.28
N LEU A 194 21.05 22.11 4.07
CA LEU A 194 22.29 22.82 3.66
C LEU A 194 22.46 24.14 4.39
N SER A 195 21.37 24.75 4.89
CA SER A 195 21.42 26.02 5.59
C SER A 195 22.08 25.99 6.98
N SER A 196 22.37 24.81 7.54
CA SER A 196 23.16 24.68 8.76
C SER A 196 24.62 25.15 8.60
N THR A 197 25.16 25.09 7.37
CA THR A 197 26.45 25.66 7.01
C THR A 197 26.39 27.19 6.99
N TRP A 198 25.19 27.74 6.71
CA TRP A 198 24.94 29.19 6.66
C TRP A 198 24.93 29.85 8.05
N ARG A 199 24.53 29.13 9.11
CA ARG A 199 24.58 29.65 10.50
C ARG A 199 26.02 29.92 10.96
N ARG A 200 27.02 29.17 10.48
CA ARG A 200 28.43 29.45 10.77
C ARG A 200 28.95 30.69 10.03
N SER A 201 28.52 30.91 8.79
CA SER A 201 28.85 32.12 8.04
C SER A 201 28.12 33.35 8.56
N ARG A 202 26.90 33.24 9.10
CA ARG A 202 26.16 34.37 9.68
C ARG A 202 26.88 34.97 10.89
N SER A 203 27.47 34.15 11.77
CA SER A 203 28.23 34.65 12.90
C SER A 203 29.54 35.39 12.50
N LEU A 204 30.06 35.10 11.32
CA LEU A 204 31.23 35.81 10.74
C LEU A 204 30.78 37.09 10.04
N TRP A 205 29.62 37.10 9.40
CA TRP A 205 29.05 38.29 8.74
C TRP A 205 28.53 39.35 9.74
N ASP A 206 27.83 38.89 10.81
CA ASP A 206 27.37 39.79 11.86
C ASP A 206 28.53 40.51 12.58
N ARG A 207 29.70 39.85 12.73
CA ARG A 207 30.93 40.48 13.25
C ARG A 207 31.57 41.44 12.27
N SER A 208 31.40 41.24 10.96
CA SER A 208 31.99 42.10 9.91
C SER A 208 31.09 43.29 9.60
N ALA A 209 29.75 43.19 9.83
CA ALA A 209 28.81 44.28 9.55
C ALA A 209 28.80 45.39 10.63
N GLU A 210 29.31 45.09 11.84
CA GLU A 210 29.47 46.09 12.91
C GLU A 210 30.63 47.08 12.66
N SER A 211 31.47 46.82 11.63
CA SER A 211 32.65 47.61 11.33
C SER A 211 32.49 48.61 10.13
N ILE A 212 31.28 48.80 9.57
CA ILE A 212 31.07 49.71 8.44
C ILE A 212 30.40 50.99 8.95
N PRO A 213 30.95 52.21 8.71
CA PRO A 213 30.34 53.47 9.16
C PRO A 213 29.07 53.80 8.40
N VAL A 214 28.08 54.23 9.15
CA VAL A 214 26.70 54.50 8.79
C VAL A 214 26.57 55.66 7.80
N LEU A 215 25.90 55.46 6.69
CA LEU A 215 25.36 56.49 5.79
C LEU A 215 23.83 56.35 5.72
N GLY A 216 23.15 57.32 6.29
CA GLY A 216 21.79 57.74 5.99
C GLY A 216 20.61 56.77 6.30
N GLY A 217 19.67 57.23 7.14
CA GLY A 217 18.51 56.45 7.63
C GLY A 217 17.56 55.82 6.57
N LEU A 218 17.50 56.38 5.36
CA LEU A 218 16.65 55.86 4.27
C LEU A 218 17.28 54.60 3.64
N ALA A 219 18.59 54.52 3.58
CA ALA A 219 19.33 53.37 3.07
C ALA A 219 19.19 52.15 4.03
N LEU A 220 19.05 52.42 5.33
CA LEU A 220 18.87 51.40 6.35
C LEU A 220 17.50 50.72 6.25
N GLU A 221 16.42 51.47 5.95
CA GLU A 221 15.08 50.87 5.82
C GLU A 221 14.93 50.02 4.54
N ILE A 222 15.48 50.48 3.43
CA ILE A 222 15.49 49.74 2.16
C ILE A 222 16.40 48.48 2.30
N THR A 223 17.55 48.64 2.94
CA THR A 223 18.46 47.51 3.18
C THR A 223 17.88 46.50 4.19
N GLN A 224 17.15 46.98 5.21
CA GLN A 224 16.46 46.09 6.14
C GLN A 224 15.27 45.38 5.49
N ARG A 225 14.48 46.03 4.62
CA ARG A 225 13.41 45.39 3.84
C ARG A 225 13.96 44.42 2.80
N PHE A 226 15.03 44.79 2.09
CA PHE A 226 15.71 43.91 1.15
C PHE A 226 16.42 42.73 1.87
N ARG A 227 17.04 43.01 3.02
CA ARG A 227 17.64 42.01 3.90
C ARG A 227 16.60 41.07 4.49
N LYS A 228 15.42 41.58 4.94
CA LYS A 228 14.29 40.74 5.35
C LYS A 228 13.79 39.88 4.19
N SER A 229 13.63 40.40 2.99
CA SER A 229 13.17 39.65 1.83
C SER A 229 14.18 38.59 1.39
N VAL A 230 15.47 38.91 1.35
CA VAL A 230 16.52 37.95 0.97
C VAL A 230 16.79 36.92 2.07
N VAL A 231 16.73 37.33 3.35
CA VAL A 231 16.88 36.44 4.50
C VAL A 231 15.65 35.53 4.67
N ASN A 232 14.43 36.06 4.43
CA ASN A 232 13.21 35.25 4.48
C ASN A 232 13.14 34.21 3.34
N PHE A 233 13.69 34.52 2.15
CA PHE A 233 13.74 33.54 1.04
C PHE A 233 14.70 32.37 1.29
N ALA A 234 15.56 32.47 2.30
CA ALA A 234 16.56 31.47 2.64
C ALA A 234 16.35 30.83 4.03
N GLN A 235 15.23 31.10 4.72
CA GLN A 235 14.97 30.49 6.03
C GLN A 235 14.40 29.08 5.89
N PRO A 236 15.03 28.07 6.51
CA PRO A 236 14.48 26.74 6.62
C PRO A 236 13.14 26.77 7.37
N GLY A 237 12.11 26.13 6.79
CA GLY A 237 10.80 26.03 7.45
C GLY A 237 9.83 27.18 7.16
N GLN A 238 10.22 28.17 6.33
CA GLN A 238 9.36 29.33 5.99
C GLN A 238 7.95 28.92 5.52
N LEU A 239 7.83 27.86 4.75
CA LEU A 239 6.53 27.34 4.31
C LEU A 239 5.59 27.02 5.47
N PHE A 240 6.10 26.41 6.53
CA PHE A 240 5.30 26.04 7.69
C PHE A 240 4.94 27.27 8.52
N GLU A 241 5.88 28.21 8.65
CA GLU A 241 5.64 29.47 9.34
C GLU A 241 4.62 30.36 8.59
N ASP A 242 4.65 30.35 7.26
CA ASP A 242 3.65 31.04 6.42
C ASP A 242 2.24 30.39 6.57
N LEU A 243 2.19 29.10 6.91
CA LEU A 243 0.96 28.42 7.31
C LEU A 243 0.62 28.62 8.81
N ALA A 244 1.33 29.50 9.52
CA ALA A 244 1.16 29.75 10.95
C ALA A 244 1.41 28.50 11.85
N ILE A 245 2.32 27.64 11.42
CA ILE A 245 2.80 26.48 12.18
C ILE A 245 4.23 26.79 12.67
N THR A 246 4.45 26.77 13.97
CA THR A 246 5.80 27.00 14.54
C THR A 246 6.76 25.91 14.09
N TYR A 247 7.85 26.29 13.44
CA TYR A 247 8.85 25.34 12.92
C TYR A 247 10.09 25.28 13.83
N ILE A 248 10.46 24.10 14.25
CA ILE A 248 11.70 23.79 15.00
C ILE A 248 12.52 22.78 14.22
N GLY A 249 13.71 23.07 13.88
CA GLY A 249 14.56 22.07 13.24
C GLY A 249 15.81 22.61 12.59
N VAL A 250 16.66 21.78 12.00
CA VAL A 250 16.65 20.30 11.91
C VAL A 250 17.29 19.70 13.17
N VAL A 251 16.64 18.73 13.80
CA VAL A 251 17.10 18.10 15.05
C VAL A 251 17.71 16.72 14.73
N PRO A 252 18.85 16.32 15.33
CA PRO A 252 19.40 14.98 15.20
C PRO A 252 18.45 13.91 15.78
N GLY A 253 17.99 12.99 14.94
CA GLY A 253 16.99 11.99 15.30
C GLY A 253 17.52 10.79 16.10
N HIS A 254 18.84 10.69 16.26
CA HIS A 254 19.50 9.63 17.02
C HIS A 254 20.19 10.14 18.32
N ASP A 255 19.91 11.38 18.71
CA ASP A 255 20.39 11.99 19.97
C ASP A 255 19.21 12.12 20.95
N LEU A 256 19.04 11.13 21.80
CA LEU A 256 17.94 11.06 22.78
C LEU A 256 17.83 12.31 23.67
N PRO A 257 18.91 12.82 24.31
CA PRO A 257 18.84 14.03 25.13
C PRO A 257 18.33 15.24 24.33
N THR A 258 18.83 15.45 23.12
CA THR A 258 18.41 16.56 22.26
C THR A 258 16.95 16.41 21.84
N LEU A 259 16.48 15.20 21.47
CA LEU A 259 15.10 14.92 21.14
C LEU A 259 14.16 15.22 22.31
N GLU A 260 14.48 14.73 23.52
CA GLU A 260 13.67 14.96 24.71
C GLU A 260 13.56 16.45 25.04
N GLN A 261 14.68 17.16 25.04
CA GLN A 261 14.71 18.61 25.30
C GLN A 261 13.85 19.36 24.29
N THR A 262 14.01 19.03 22.99
CA THR A 262 13.27 19.70 21.91
C THR A 262 11.78 19.44 22.01
N PHE A 263 11.36 18.18 22.21
CA PHE A 263 9.94 17.85 22.30
C PHE A 263 9.28 18.46 23.57
N ARG A 264 10.00 18.52 24.71
CA ARG A 264 9.49 19.23 25.91
C ARG A 264 9.29 20.73 25.62
N ALA A 265 10.26 21.36 24.96
CA ALA A 265 10.16 22.76 24.56
C ALA A 265 9.02 22.99 23.58
N ALA A 266 8.86 22.12 22.57
CA ALA A 266 7.78 22.20 21.59
C ALA A 266 6.38 22.06 22.23
N LEU A 267 6.22 21.13 23.17
CA LEU A 267 4.96 20.92 23.89
C LEU A 267 4.61 22.02 24.90
N ALA A 268 5.55 22.92 25.21
CA ALA A 268 5.32 24.07 26.07
C ALA A 268 4.90 25.34 25.29
N LEU A 269 4.96 25.31 23.97
CA LEU A 269 4.53 26.39 23.10
C LEU A 269 3.02 26.27 22.82
N ASP A 270 2.38 27.42 22.61
CA ASP A 270 0.97 27.49 22.19
C ASP A 270 0.87 27.24 20.68
N GLY A 271 -0.25 26.64 20.27
CA GLY A 271 -0.55 26.35 18.85
C GLY A 271 0.15 25.12 18.28
N PRO A 272 0.12 24.95 16.96
CA PRO A 272 0.75 23.82 16.28
C PRO A 272 2.26 24.00 16.18
N VAL A 273 3.02 22.96 16.54
CA VAL A 273 4.48 22.97 16.45
C VAL A 273 4.96 21.80 15.61
N LEU A 274 5.72 22.09 14.55
CA LEU A 274 6.39 21.09 13.72
C LEU A 274 7.87 21.00 14.10
N VAL A 275 8.28 19.84 14.59
CA VAL A 275 9.69 19.50 14.86
C VAL A 275 10.22 18.65 13.70
N HIS A 276 11.18 19.21 12.96
CA HIS A 276 11.84 18.52 11.85
C HIS A 276 13.00 17.69 12.38
N VAL A 277 12.85 16.38 12.36
CA VAL A 277 13.83 15.41 12.88
C VAL A 277 14.48 14.67 11.72
N ARG A 278 15.81 14.72 11.66
CA ARG A 278 16.60 13.97 10.67
C ARG A 278 17.00 12.61 11.22
N THR A 279 16.52 11.54 10.58
CA THR A 279 16.87 10.16 10.91
C THR A 279 17.64 9.48 9.79
N GLN A 280 18.17 8.29 10.06
CA GLN A 280 18.82 7.43 9.08
C GLN A 280 18.03 6.12 8.95
N LYS A 281 17.45 5.87 7.78
CA LYS A 281 16.76 4.63 7.47
C LYS A 281 17.72 3.45 7.58
N GLY A 282 17.32 2.37 8.28
CA GLY A 282 18.18 1.20 8.49
C GLY A 282 19.24 1.34 9.58
N ARG A 283 19.22 2.41 10.38
CA ARG A 283 20.22 2.75 11.42
C ARG A 283 20.57 1.54 12.29
N GLY A 284 21.90 1.25 12.40
CA GLY A 284 22.44 0.16 13.20
C GLY A 284 22.40 -1.21 12.54
N TYR A 285 22.01 -1.30 11.24
CA TYR A 285 22.11 -2.49 10.44
C TYR A 285 22.74 -2.18 9.08
N HIS A 286 24.04 -2.41 8.94
CA HIS A 286 24.84 -2.00 7.79
C HIS A 286 24.24 -2.38 6.41
N PRO A 287 23.67 -3.60 6.20
CA PRO A 287 23.04 -3.91 4.92
C PRO A 287 21.86 -3.00 4.59
N ALA A 288 21.02 -2.62 5.59
CA ALA A 288 19.89 -1.74 5.38
C ALA A 288 20.31 -0.25 5.23
N GLU A 289 21.45 0.14 5.81
CA GLU A 289 22.04 1.46 5.60
C GLU A 289 22.62 1.59 4.18
N ALA A 290 23.18 0.50 3.64
CA ALA A 290 23.77 0.45 2.31
C ALA A 290 22.72 0.37 1.18
N ASP A 291 21.64 -0.38 1.39
CA ASP A 291 20.53 -0.51 0.43
C ASP A 291 19.18 -0.27 1.09
N GLN A 292 18.84 0.99 1.22
CA GLN A 292 17.59 1.43 1.89
C GLN A 292 16.32 1.07 1.10
N ILE A 293 16.44 0.76 -0.20
CA ILE A 293 15.32 0.37 -1.06
C ILE A 293 14.99 -1.09 -0.82
N ALA A 294 15.98 -1.98 -0.90
CA ALA A 294 15.81 -3.41 -0.71
C ALA A 294 15.25 -3.75 0.69
N PHE A 295 15.66 -3.00 1.72
CA PHE A 295 15.26 -3.21 3.10
C PHE A 295 14.07 -2.34 3.57
N HIS A 296 13.32 -1.73 2.65
CA HIS A 296 12.10 -0.99 3.02
C HIS A 296 10.98 -1.94 3.48
N GLY A 297 10.68 -2.97 2.72
CA GLY A 297 9.57 -3.91 2.99
C GLY A 297 9.78 -5.27 2.32
N ALA A 298 11.01 -5.67 2.08
CA ALA A 298 11.33 -6.94 1.45
C ALA A 298 11.25 -8.10 2.44
N ALA A 299 10.85 -9.27 1.95
CA ALA A 299 11.28 -10.52 2.55
C ALA A 299 12.82 -10.55 2.46
N LEU A 300 13.50 -10.56 3.59
CA LEU A 300 14.95 -10.73 3.60
C LEU A 300 15.28 -12.06 2.92
N PRO A 301 16.36 -12.16 2.13
CA PRO A 301 16.88 -13.46 1.74
C PRO A 301 17.07 -14.25 3.04
N PRO A 302 16.79 -15.57 3.07
CA PRO A 302 17.02 -16.37 4.25
C PRO A 302 18.46 -16.15 4.69
N MET A 303 18.65 -15.48 5.80
CA MET A 303 19.97 -15.38 6.42
C MET A 303 20.32 -16.78 6.90
N VAL A 304 21.44 -17.27 6.44
CA VAL A 304 21.88 -18.66 6.64
C VAL A 304 22.08 -19.01 8.12
N ASP A 305 22.09 -18.00 9.02
CA ASP A 305 22.06 -18.22 10.47
C ASP A 305 21.70 -16.92 11.23
N ALA A 306 20.74 -17.03 12.17
CA ALA A 306 20.43 -15.93 13.11
C ALA A 306 21.64 -15.56 14.00
N HIS A 307 22.65 -16.43 14.06
CA HIS A 307 23.91 -16.23 14.79
C HIS A 307 24.88 -15.30 14.00
N GLU A 308 24.87 -15.37 12.65
CA GLU A 308 25.67 -14.47 11.81
C GLU A 308 25.11 -13.05 11.78
N ALA A 309 23.78 -12.89 11.90
CA ALA A 309 23.16 -11.58 12.02
C ALA A 309 23.65 -10.80 13.25
N ARG A 310 23.92 -11.49 14.36
CA ARG A 310 24.43 -10.86 15.61
C ARG A 310 25.88 -10.42 15.48
N HIS A 311 26.67 -11.02 14.61
CA HIS A 311 28.06 -10.64 14.39
C HIS A 311 28.24 -9.52 13.35
N ALA A 312 27.28 -9.29 12.45
CA ALA A 312 27.32 -8.20 11.46
C ALA A 312 27.17 -6.79 12.11
N VAL A 313 26.69 -6.73 13.35
CA VAL A 313 26.53 -5.47 14.10
C VAL A 313 27.86 -4.94 14.65
N SER A 314 28.95 -5.75 14.67
CA SER A 314 30.19 -5.43 15.40
C SER A 314 31.41 -5.12 14.53
N VAL A 315 31.34 -5.08 13.19
CA VAL A 315 32.50 -4.84 12.33
C VAL A 315 32.47 -3.42 11.75
N GLY A 316 33.39 -2.60 12.19
CA GLY A 316 33.58 -1.21 11.79
C GLY A 316 34.09 -1.02 10.34
N PRO A 317 34.25 0.23 9.85
CA PRO A 317 34.32 0.57 8.44
C PRO A 317 35.65 0.19 7.78
N GLY A 318 35.62 -0.58 6.74
CA GLY A 318 36.80 -0.86 5.94
C GLY A 318 36.66 -1.92 4.85
N VAL A 319 35.71 -1.80 3.92
CA VAL A 319 35.80 -2.50 2.63
C VAL A 319 35.24 -1.60 1.51
N ALA A 320 36.00 -1.45 0.43
CA ALA A 320 35.71 -0.61 -0.73
C ALA A 320 34.51 -1.09 -1.55
N PRO A 321 33.81 -0.21 -2.32
CA PRO A 321 32.62 -0.56 -3.06
C PRO A 321 32.93 -1.54 -4.20
N ALA A 322 32.19 -2.64 -4.25
CA ALA A 322 32.24 -3.58 -5.35
C ALA A 322 31.57 -2.99 -6.60
N THR A 323 32.27 -3.08 -7.71
CA THR A 323 31.85 -2.71 -9.06
C THR A 323 30.58 -3.47 -9.47
N VAL A 324 29.67 -2.75 -10.14
CA VAL A 324 28.47 -3.28 -10.79
C VAL A 324 28.84 -4.48 -11.67
N ALA A 325 28.41 -5.66 -11.28
CA ALA A 325 28.61 -6.86 -12.07
C ALA A 325 27.53 -6.98 -13.15
N THR A 326 27.97 -7.14 -14.38
CA THR A 326 27.19 -7.61 -15.53
C THR A 326 26.55 -8.96 -15.22
N GLU A 327 25.35 -9.22 -15.76
CA GLU A 327 24.58 -10.44 -15.58
C GLU A 327 25.45 -11.71 -15.77
N PRO A 328 25.41 -12.66 -14.81
CA PRO A 328 26.09 -13.93 -15.01
C PRO A 328 25.27 -14.81 -15.96
N GLY A 329 25.96 -15.41 -16.94
CA GLY A 329 25.38 -16.47 -17.78
C GLY A 329 24.90 -17.67 -16.93
N PRO A 330 24.19 -18.65 -17.52
CA PRO A 330 23.51 -19.71 -16.80
C PRO A 330 24.54 -20.54 -15.98
N ALA A 331 24.50 -20.31 -14.66
CA ALA A 331 25.30 -21.11 -13.72
C ALA A 331 24.56 -22.42 -13.41
N GLU A 332 25.29 -23.53 -13.40
CA GLU A 332 24.81 -24.82 -12.94
C GLU A 332 24.29 -24.70 -11.49
N VAL A 333 23.03 -25.06 -11.28
CA VAL A 333 22.34 -25.02 -9.98
C VAL A 333 22.87 -26.13 -9.10
N PRO A 334 23.40 -25.88 -7.88
CA PRO A 334 23.86 -26.92 -6.97
C PRO A 334 22.71 -27.86 -6.56
N PRO A 335 22.97 -29.16 -6.34
CA PRO A 335 21.97 -30.11 -5.84
C PRO A 335 21.47 -29.67 -4.45
N GLY A 336 20.19 -29.31 -4.33
CA GLY A 336 19.55 -28.80 -3.11
C GLY A 336 19.05 -27.37 -3.16
N ALA A 337 19.31 -26.60 -4.22
CA ALA A 337 18.71 -25.30 -4.43
C ALA A 337 17.20 -25.43 -4.67
N LEU A 338 16.41 -24.59 -3.96
CA LEU A 338 14.98 -24.48 -4.20
C LEU A 338 14.74 -24.16 -5.68
N ALA A 339 13.78 -24.84 -6.31
CA ALA A 339 13.39 -24.55 -7.68
C ALA A 339 13.17 -23.05 -7.88
N PRO A 340 13.61 -22.45 -9.00
CA PRO A 340 13.45 -21.04 -9.23
C PRO A 340 11.97 -20.67 -9.09
N ARG A 341 11.66 -19.71 -8.20
CA ARG A 341 10.29 -19.21 -8.03
C ARG A 341 9.81 -18.63 -9.35
N GLN A 342 8.62 -19.04 -9.78
CA GLN A 342 7.98 -18.43 -10.95
C GLN A 342 7.89 -16.91 -10.76
N PRO A 343 8.17 -16.11 -11.80
CA PRO A 343 7.95 -14.66 -11.76
C PRO A 343 6.50 -14.34 -11.42
N ASN A 344 6.29 -13.24 -10.69
CA ASN A 344 4.94 -12.79 -10.35
C ASN A 344 4.27 -12.03 -11.50
N TYR A 345 2.95 -11.77 -11.37
CA TYR A 345 2.19 -11.02 -12.37
C TYR A 345 2.76 -9.62 -12.64
N THR A 346 3.26 -8.92 -11.61
CA THR A 346 3.92 -7.61 -11.76
C THR A 346 5.13 -7.68 -12.69
N HIS A 347 5.92 -8.75 -12.63
CA HIS A 347 7.05 -8.96 -13.52
C HIS A 347 6.60 -9.11 -14.97
N HIS A 348 5.61 -9.99 -15.22
CA HIS A 348 5.08 -10.22 -16.57
C HIS A 348 4.44 -8.95 -17.16
N PHE A 349 3.70 -8.19 -16.34
CA PHE A 349 3.19 -6.87 -16.71
C PHE A 349 4.32 -5.93 -17.14
N ALA A 350 5.36 -5.80 -16.31
CA ALA A 350 6.45 -4.85 -16.54
C ALA A 350 7.27 -5.18 -17.79
N VAL A 351 7.55 -6.48 -18.04
CA VAL A 351 8.27 -6.93 -19.23
C VAL A 351 7.46 -6.63 -20.49
N GLU A 352 6.18 -6.99 -20.49
CA GLU A 352 5.32 -6.78 -21.65
C GLU A 352 5.04 -5.29 -21.91
N LEU A 353 4.91 -4.48 -20.88
CA LEU A 353 4.77 -3.03 -21.02
C LEU A 353 5.98 -2.40 -21.71
N VAL A 354 7.19 -2.81 -21.38
CA VAL A 354 8.42 -2.32 -22.05
C VAL A 354 8.42 -2.74 -23.51
N ARG A 355 7.97 -3.97 -23.84
CA ARG A 355 7.83 -4.45 -25.23
C ARG A 355 6.86 -3.58 -26.02
N LEU A 356 5.66 -3.33 -25.47
CA LEU A 356 4.65 -2.45 -26.08
C LEU A 356 5.16 -1.01 -26.25
N ALA A 357 5.80 -0.46 -25.22
CA ALA A 357 6.37 0.89 -25.26
C ALA A 357 7.54 1.02 -26.27
N THR A 358 8.21 -0.08 -26.59
CA THR A 358 9.22 -0.11 -27.66
C THR A 358 8.56 0.03 -29.03
N ALA A 359 7.40 -0.60 -29.22
CA ALA A 359 6.64 -0.56 -30.48
C ALA A 359 5.84 0.75 -30.64
N ASP A 360 5.28 1.28 -29.55
CA ASP A 360 4.47 2.51 -29.56
C ASP A 360 5.06 3.60 -28.65
N ARG A 361 5.56 4.67 -29.26
CA ARG A 361 6.16 5.81 -28.57
C ARG A 361 5.16 6.63 -27.74
N ARG A 362 3.86 6.48 -27.95
CA ARG A 362 2.82 7.18 -27.18
C ARG A 362 2.62 6.60 -25.79
N ILE A 363 3.08 5.37 -25.54
CA ILE A 363 2.91 4.70 -24.24
C ILE A 363 3.82 5.36 -23.22
N VAL A 364 3.22 5.84 -22.12
CA VAL A 364 3.88 6.44 -20.97
C VAL A 364 3.39 5.78 -19.68
N GLY A 365 4.28 5.64 -18.68
CA GLY A 365 3.96 5.00 -17.40
C GLY A 365 3.97 5.99 -16.26
N ILE A 366 2.94 5.93 -15.41
CA ILE A 366 2.76 6.78 -14.25
C ILE A 366 2.59 5.92 -13.00
N THR A 367 3.27 6.25 -11.91
CA THR A 367 3.10 5.62 -10.60
C THR A 367 3.11 6.67 -9.49
N ALA A 368 2.67 6.28 -8.30
CA ALA A 368 2.61 7.15 -7.12
C ALA A 368 3.55 6.65 -6.02
N GLY A 369 4.84 6.93 -6.14
CA GLY A 369 5.88 6.59 -5.16
C GLY A 369 6.28 5.10 -5.14
N MET A 370 5.89 4.31 -6.16
CA MET A 370 6.05 2.85 -6.13
C MET A 370 6.62 2.25 -7.43
N PRO A 371 7.70 2.78 -7.99
CA PRO A 371 8.22 2.32 -9.28
C PRO A 371 8.59 0.83 -9.27
N THR A 372 9.30 0.37 -8.26
CA THR A 372 9.68 -1.05 -8.12
C THR A 372 8.49 -1.94 -7.77
N GLY A 373 7.61 -1.47 -6.89
CA GLY A 373 6.44 -2.25 -6.45
C GLY A 373 5.45 -2.55 -7.56
N THR A 374 5.30 -1.64 -8.53
CA THR A 374 4.43 -1.79 -9.71
C THR A 374 5.17 -2.29 -10.96
N GLY A 375 6.49 -2.51 -10.87
CA GLY A 375 7.33 -2.94 -12.00
C GLY A 375 7.68 -1.82 -13.00
N LEU A 376 7.19 -0.59 -12.81
CA LEU A 376 7.46 0.54 -13.72
C LEU A 376 8.93 1.01 -13.69
N ASN A 377 9.74 0.57 -12.73
CA ASN A 377 11.20 0.78 -12.75
C ASN A 377 11.85 0.22 -14.03
N ARG A 378 11.30 -0.84 -14.65
CA ARG A 378 11.79 -1.36 -15.93
C ARG A 378 11.52 -0.37 -17.08
N LEU A 379 10.33 0.23 -17.10
CA LEU A 379 10.01 1.29 -18.07
C LEU A 379 10.90 2.53 -17.84
N GLN A 380 11.14 2.90 -16.58
CA GLN A 380 12.04 4.00 -16.22
C GLN A 380 13.47 3.79 -16.77
N ILE A 381 13.98 2.57 -16.66
CA ILE A 381 15.33 2.23 -17.17
C ILE A 381 15.34 2.27 -18.70
N ALA A 382 14.31 1.71 -19.36
CA ALA A 382 14.25 1.64 -20.81
C ALA A 382 13.91 2.99 -21.47
N PHE A 383 13.04 3.78 -20.84
CA PHE A 383 12.50 5.02 -21.40
C PHE A 383 12.28 6.07 -20.31
N PRO A 384 13.35 6.68 -19.76
CA PRO A 384 13.27 7.62 -18.63
C PRO A 384 12.35 8.82 -18.89
N ASP A 385 12.30 9.31 -20.14
CA ASP A 385 11.45 10.45 -20.52
C ASP A 385 9.95 10.11 -20.64
N ARG A 386 9.60 8.84 -20.53
CA ARG A 386 8.22 8.33 -20.60
C ARG A 386 7.74 7.69 -19.30
N PHE A 387 8.49 7.89 -18.24
CA PHE A 387 8.18 7.45 -16.89
C PHE A 387 7.97 8.64 -15.97
N PHE A 388 6.89 8.59 -15.18
CA PHE A 388 6.49 9.64 -14.25
C PHE A 388 6.18 9.04 -12.88
N ASP A 389 7.00 9.37 -11.88
CA ASP A 389 6.69 9.13 -10.48
C ASP A 389 6.21 10.45 -9.86
N VAL A 390 4.95 10.48 -9.42
CA VAL A 390 4.33 11.68 -8.86
C VAL A 390 4.43 11.76 -7.33
N GLY A 391 5.14 10.82 -6.69
CA GLY A 391 5.15 10.68 -5.24
C GLY A 391 3.82 10.09 -4.74
N ILE A 392 3.53 10.20 -3.43
CA ILE A 392 2.29 9.68 -2.84
C ILE A 392 1.12 10.61 -3.19
N ALA A 393 0.66 10.53 -4.46
CA ALA A 393 -0.33 11.42 -5.03
C ALA A 393 -1.17 10.70 -6.10
N GLU A 394 -1.93 9.67 -5.69
CA GLU A 394 -2.72 8.81 -6.58
C GLU A 394 -3.76 9.61 -7.38
N GLN A 395 -4.40 10.59 -6.76
CA GLN A 395 -5.35 11.49 -7.43
C GLN A 395 -4.68 12.23 -8.58
N HIS A 396 -3.51 12.81 -8.31
CA HIS A 396 -2.73 13.52 -9.34
C HIS A 396 -2.29 12.59 -10.46
N ALA A 397 -1.87 11.34 -10.14
CA ALA A 397 -1.48 10.35 -11.13
C ALA A 397 -2.58 10.08 -12.17
N VAL A 398 -3.82 9.91 -11.72
CA VAL A 398 -4.97 9.60 -12.58
C VAL A 398 -5.38 10.83 -13.41
N THR A 399 -5.47 12.00 -12.81
CA THR A 399 -5.80 13.25 -13.53
C THR A 399 -4.70 13.63 -14.54
N LEU A 400 -3.42 13.44 -14.18
CA LEU A 400 -2.27 13.66 -15.09
C LEU A 400 -2.36 12.74 -16.32
N ALA A 401 -2.71 11.46 -16.10
CA ALA A 401 -2.91 10.49 -17.19
C ALA A 401 -4.01 10.96 -18.13
N THR A 402 -5.13 11.48 -17.60
CA THR A 402 -6.21 12.05 -18.40
C THR A 402 -5.70 13.19 -19.31
N GLY A 403 -4.95 14.13 -18.74
CA GLY A 403 -4.34 15.23 -19.52
C GLY A 403 -3.38 14.72 -20.60
N MET A 404 -2.58 13.70 -20.31
CA MET A 404 -1.69 13.07 -21.28
C MET A 404 -2.46 12.36 -22.40
N ALA A 405 -3.57 11.68 -22.08
CA ALA A 405 -4.44 11.04 -23.05
C ALA A 405 -5.10 12.07 -23.98
N MET A 406 -5.59 13.19 -23.43
CA MET A 406 -6.09 14.34 -24.21
C MET A 406 -5.02 14.91 -25.14
N GLY A 407 -3.75 14.86 -24.75
CA GLY A 407 -2.59 15.23 -25.55
C GLY A 407 -2.17 14.19 -26.61
N GLY A 408 -2.91 13.07 -26.75
CA GLY A 408 -2.66 12.03 -27.76
C GLY A 408 -1.68 10.94 -27.32
N LEU A 409 -1.28 10.89 -26.03
CA LEU A 409 -0.50 9.79 -25.46
C LEU A 409 -1.38 8.61 -25.05
N ARG A 410 -0.74 7.49 -24.74
CA ARG A 410 -1.37 6.26 -24.23
C ARG A 410 -0.84 5.97 -22.82
N PRO A 411 -1.38 6.63 -21.80
CA PRO A 411 -0.87 6.48 -20.43
C PRO A 411 -1.33 5.18 -19.77
N VAL A 412 -0.42 4.56 -19.04
CA VAL A 412 -0.72 3.52 -18.05
C VAL A 412 -0.42 4.05 -16.65
N VAL A 413 -1.42 3.99 -15.77
CA VAL A 413 -1.28 4.33 -14.35
C VAL A 413 -1.22 3.03 -13.56
N ALA A 414 -0.05 2.71 -13.02
CA ALA A 414 0.17 1.50 -12.24
C ALA A 414 0.13 1.81 -10.74
N LEU A 415 -0.92 1.34 -10.08
CA LEU A 415 -1.19 1.53 -8.65
C LEU A 415 -1.61 0.22 -8.00
N TYR A 416 -1.37 0.09 -6.69
CA TYR A 416 -1.98 -1.00 -5.93
C TYR A 416 -3.48 -0.78 -5.81
N SER A 417 -4.23 -1.88 -5.85
CA SER A 417 -5.69 -1.88 -5.77
C SER A 417 -6.20 -1.04 -4.57
N THR A 418 -5.63 -1.25 -3.38
CA THR A 418 -6.03 -0.49 -2.19
C THR A 418 -5.72 1.01 -2.30
N PHE A 419 -4.64 1.40 -2.98
CA PHE A 419 -4.26 2.82 -3.12
C PHE A 419 -5.03 3.54 -4.22
N LEU A 420 -5.48 2.81 -5.25
CA LEU A 420 -6.36 3.37 -6.29
C LEU A 420 -7.68 3.90 -5.71
N GLN A 421 -8.11 3.44 -4.53
CA GLN A 421 -9.29 3.96 -3.85
C GLN A 421 -9.22 5.47 -3.62
N ARG A 422 -8.02 6.06 -3.43
CA ARG A 422 -7.84 7.52 -3.29
C ARG A 422 -8.14 8.29 -4.56
N ALA A 423 -8.05 7.65 -5.71
CA ALA A 423 -8.28 8.26 -7.01
C ALA A 423 -9.62 7.82 -7.63
N PHE A 424 -10.58 7.41 -6.78
CA PHE A 424 -11.89 6.97 -7.26
C PHE A 424 -12.65 8.11 -7.95
N ASP A 425 -12.71 9.29 -7.33
CA ASP A 425 -13.35 10.48 -7.92
C ASP A 425 -12.72 10.86 -9.28
N GLN A 426 -11.38 10.86 -9.37
CA GLN A 426 -10.65 11.16 -10.61
C GLN A 426 -10.89 10.08 -11.67
N THR A 427 -11.07 8.83 -11.26
CA THR A 427 -11.46 7.75 -12.19
C THR A 427 -12.87 7.99 -12.73
N VAL A 428 -13.82 8.41 -11.90
CA VAL A 428 -15.20 8.73 -12.30
C VAL A 428 -15.23 9.96 -13.22
N HIS A 429 -14.75 11.08 -12.71
CA HIS A 429 -14.93 12.40 -13.31
C HIS A 429 -13.95 12.66 -14.46
N ASP A 430 -12.64 12.42 -14.22
CA ASP A 430 -11.62 12.82 -15.20
C ASP A 430 -11.48 11.76 -16.31
N VAL A 431 -11.48 10.49 -15.96
CA VAL A 431 -11.23 9.40 -16.89
C VAL A 431 -12.52 8.92 -17.58
N CYS A 432 -13.48 8.40 -16.79
CA CYS A 432 -14.66 7.73 -17.35
C CYS A 432 -15.69 8.70 -17.96
N GLN A 433 -15.96 9.82 -17.29
CA GLN A 433 -16.90 10.83 -17.82
C GLN A 433 -16.40 11.44 -19.11
N ASN A 434 -15.08 11.61 -19.27
CA ASN A 434 -14.44 12.13 -20.47
C ASN A 434 -14.07 11.05 -21.49
N ASP A 435 -14.33 9.78 -21.16
CA ASP A 435 -14.06 8.60 -22.02
C ASP A 435 -12.60 8.54 -22.53
N MET A 436 -11.64 8.78 -21.62
CA MET A 436 -10.23 8.87 -21.99
C MET A 436 -9.54 7.51 -21.99
N PRO A 437 -8.71 7.20 -23.00
CA PRO A 437 -8.02 5.91 -23.14
C PRO A 437 -6.85 5.78 -22.15
N VAL A 438 -7.16 5.77 -20.86
CA VAL A 438 -6.24 5.55 -19.77
C VAL A 438 -6.27 4.08 -19.38
N VAL A 439 -5.11 3.43 -19.30
CA VAL A 439 -4.99 2.08 -18.77
C VAL A 439 -4.70 2.17 -17.26
N LEU A 440 -5.61 1.68 -16.44
CA LEU A 440 -5.41 1.52 -15.00
C LEU A 440 -4.85 0.10 -14.76
N ALA A 441 -3.56 -0.03 -14.55
CA ALA A 441 -2.90 -1.27 -14.17
C ALA A 441 -3.03 -1.45 -12.64
N VAL A 442 -4.05 -2.21 -12.22
CA VAL A 442 -4.44 -2.38 -10.83
C VAL A 442 -3.74 -3.60 -10.25
N ASP A 443 -2.55 -3.36 -9.73
CA ASP A 443 -1.72 -4.39 -9.11
C ASP A 443 -2.23 -4.73 -7.70
N ARG A 444 -1.97 -5.92 -7.19
CA ARG A 444 -2.44 -6.41 -5.87
C ARG A 444 -3.96 -6.45 -5.77
N ALA A 445 -4.66 -6.82 -6.83
CA ALA A 445 -6.08 -7.12 -6.75
C ALA A 445 -6.30 -8.43 -5.98
N GLY A 446 -7.32 -8.46 -5.13
CA GLY A 446 -7.63 -9.61 -4.28
C GLY A 446 -6.82 -9.69 -3.00
N LEU A 447 -6.47 -10.89 -2.58
CA LEU A 447 -5.69 -11.13 -1.37
C LEU A 447 -4.22 -10.77 -1.59
N VAL A 448 -3.68 -9.98 -0.67
CA VAL A 448 -2.29 -9.48 -0.71
C VAL A 448 -1.41 -10.15 0.34
N GLY A 449 -2.02 -10.52 1.46
CA GLY A 449 -1.35 -11.32 2.48
C GLY A 449 -0.95 -10.54 3.72
N GLU A 450 0.34 -10.49 3.99
CA GLU A 450 0.93 -10.15 5.29
C GLU A 450 0.72 -8.69 5.72
N ASP A 451 0.42 -7.80 4.79
CA ASP A 451 0.18 -6.37 5.09
C ASP A 451 -1.26 -6.09 5.61
N GLY A 452 -2.14 -7.10 5.54
CA GLY A 452 -3.40 -7.13 6.26
C GLY A 452 -4.49 -6.20 5.75
N THR A 453 -5.36 -5.81 6.67
CA THR A 453 -6.65 -5.15 6.42
C THR A 453 -6.59 -3.92 5.53
N SER A 454 -5.51 -3.15 5.62
CA SER A 454 -5.33 -1.91 4.85
C SER A 454 -4.80 -2.14 3.42
N HIS A 455 -4.32 -3.35 3.11
CA HIS A 455 -3.65 -3.64 1.83
C HIS A 455 -4.39 -4.64 0.95
N GLN A 456 -5.38 -5.38 1.48
CA GLN A 456 -6.18 -6.30 0.67
C GLN A 456 -6.93 -5.56 -0.45
N GLY A 457 -6.79 -6.05 -1.69
CA GLY A 457 -7.38 -5.43 -2.88
C GLY A 457 -8.84 -5.81 -3.10
N MET A 458 -9.70 -5.63 -2.09
CA MET A 458 -11.06 -6.19 -2.05
C MET A 458 -12.11 -5.35 -2.79
N PHE A 459 -11.92 -4.02 -2.86
CA PHE A 459 -13.04 -3.10 -3.10
C PHE A 459 -13.05 -2.43 -4.48
N THR A 460 -11.95 -2.50 -5.24
CA THR A 460 -11.83 -1.76 -6.51
C THR A 460 -12.78 -2.28 -7.59
N ILE A 461 -12.97 -3.59 -7.72
CA ILE A 461 -13.89 -4.18 -8.70
C ILE A 461 -15.34 -3.73 -8.47
N PRO A 462 -15.93 -3.90 -7.24
CA PRO A 462 -17.28 -3.41 -6.96
C PRO A 462 -17.44 -1.90 -7.17
N ALA A 463 -16.46 -1.10 -6.76
CA ALA A 463 -16.49 0.34 -6.93
C ALA A 463 -16.45 0.75 -8.42
N GLN A 464 -15.66 0.08 -9.23
CA GLN A 464 -15.51 0.40 -10.65
C GLN A 464 -16.61 -0.17 -11.52
N ARG A 465 -17.25 -1.29 -11.16
CA ARG A 465 -18.27 -1.97 -11.98
C ARG A 465 -19.47 -1.06 -12.34
N GLN A 466 -19.77 -0.09 -11.51
CA GLN A 466 -20.83 0.89 -11.74
C GLN A 466 -20.46 2.02 -12.72
N LEU A 467 -19.15 2.21 -13.05
CA LEU A 467 -18.70 3.36 -13.83
C LEU A 467 -19.00 3.15 -15.34
N PRO A 468 -19.61 4.14 -16.03
CA PRO A 468 -19.75 4.10 -17.48
C PRO A 468 -18.39 4.08 -18.19
N ASN A 469 -18.35 3.59 -19.43
CA ASN A 469 -17.20 3.60 -20.34
C ASN A 469 -15.96 2.81 -19.86
N LEU A 470 -15.94 2.27 -18.66
CA LEU A 470 -14.80 1.53 -18.11
C LEU A 470 -14.87 0.04 -18.44
N VAL A 471 -13.86 -0.47 -19.14
CA VAL A 471 -13.64 -1.91 -19.28
C VAL A 471 -12.93 -2.43 -18.04
N ILE A 472 -13.41 -3.54 -17.47
CA ILE A 472 -12.81 -4.17 -16.27
C ILE A 472 -12.46 -5.61 -16.60
N ALA A 473 -11.17 -5.93 -16.60
CA ALA A 473 -10.63 -7.24 -16.93
C ALA A 473 -9.72 -7.78 -15.82
N SER A 474 -9.68 -9.12 -15.69
CA SER A 474 -8.73 -9.82 -14.84
C SER A 474 -8.29 -11.13 -15.50
N PRO A 475 -6.97 -11.35 -15.69
CA PRO A 475 -6.45 -12.53 -16.38
C PRO A 475 -6.48 -13.75 -15.46
N ARG A 476 -6.70 -14.93 -16.04
CA ARG A 476 -6.58 -16.22 -15.34
C ARG A 476 -5.12 -16.60 -15.03
N ASP A 477 -4.21 -16.21 -15.93
CA ASP A 477 -2.77 -16.55 -15.86
C ASP A 477 -1.91 -15.42 -16.44
N GLU A 478 -0.59 -15.57 -16.36
CA GLU A 478 0.39 -14.57 -16.84
C GLU A 478 0.38 -14.41 -18.35
N GLN A 479 0.02 -15.43 -19.11
CA GLN A 479 -0.07 -15.33 -20.59
C GLN A 479 -1.31 -14.51 -21.00
N GLU A 480 -2.44 -14.72 -20.33
CA GLU A 480 -3.65 -13.92 -20.54
C GLU A 480 -3.45 -12.47 -20.10
N LEU A 481 -2.66 -12.21 -19.04
CA LEU A 481 -2.26 -10.85 -18.64
C LEU A 481 -1.59 -10.11 -19.79
N ARG A 482 -0.65 -10.75 -20.50
CA ARG A 482 0.05 -10.15 -21.64
C ARG A 482 -0.95 -9.80 -22.75
N SER A 483 -1.83 -10.73 -23.11
CA SER A 483 -2.88 -10.51 -24.14
C SER A 483 -3.87 -9.40 -23.72
N MET A 484 -4.26 -9.34 -22.43
CA MET A 484 -5.12 -8.27 -21.92
C MET A 484 -4.43 -6.89 -21.95
N LEU A 485 -3.12 -6.84 -21.72
CA LEU A 485 -2.38 -5.58 -21.84
C LEU A 485 -2.34 -5.07 -23.29
N HIS A 486 -2.14 -5.95 -24.28
CA HIS A 486 -2.29 -5.62 -25.69
C HIS A 486 -3.71 -5.14 -26.01
N THR A 487 -4.71 -5.80 -25.45
CA THR A 487 -6.13 -5.43 -25.60
C THR A 487 -6.39 -4.04 -25.03
N ALA A 488 -5.87 -3.73 -23.85
CA ALA A 488 -6.06 -2.44 -23.20
C ALA A 488 -5.51 -1.27 -24.05
N PHE A 489 -4.31 -1.44 -24.62
CA PHE A 489 -3.73 -0.41 -25.50
C PHE A 489 -4.37 -0.33 -26.90
N ALA A 490 -5.14 -1.32 -27.29
CA ALA A 490 -5.91 -1.31 -28.54
C ALA A 490 -7.27 -0.62 -28.41
N GLN A 491 -7.72 -0.27 -27.18
CA GLN A 491 -8.99 0.41 -26.94
C GLN A 491 -8.83 1.93 -26.96
N ASP A 492 -9.91 2.62 -27.36
CA ASP A 492 -10.03 4.08 -27.27
C ASP A 492 -10.86 4.53 -26.05
N HIS A 493 -11.17 3.59 -25.14
CA HIS A 493 -11.92 3.76 -23.91
C HIS A 493 -11.04 3.43 -22.69
N PRO A 494 -11.39 3.89 -21.48
CA PRO A 494 -10.67 3.54 -20.28
C PRO A 494 -10.71 2.04 -19.97
N PHE A 495 -9.58 1.49 -19.53
CA PHE A 495 -9.41 0.07 -19.26
C PHE A 495 -8.75 -0.18 -17.91
N ALA A 496 -9.42 -0.91 -17.02
CA ALA A 496 -8.87 -1.35 -15.73
C ALA A 496 -8.46 -2.83 -15.80
N LEU A 497 -7.17 -3.09 -15.70
CA LEU A 497 -6.58 -4.44 -15.72
C LEU A 497 -6.17 -4.81 -14.30
N HIS A 498 -6.93 -5.73 -13.69
CA HIS A 498 -6.73 -6.20 -12.32
C HIS A 498 -5.91 -7.49 -12.29
N TYR A 499 -4.79 -7.51 -11.55
CA TYR A 499 -3.97 -8.70 -11.39
C TYR A 499 -3.40 -8.81 -9.97
N PRO A 500 -3.14 -10.06 -9.48
CA PRO A 500 -2.71 -10.27 -8.10
C PRO A 500 -1.20 -10.07 -7.92
N ARG A 501 -0.77 -10.11 -6.67
CA ARG A 501 0.64 -10.18 -6.28
C ARG A 501 1.27 -11.56 -6.51
N ASP A 502 0.45 -12.60 -6.70
CA ASP A 502 0.85 -14.01 -6.79
C ASP A 502 1.94 -14.27 -7.84
N PRO A 503 2.75 -15.33 -7.71
CA PRO A 503 3.52 -15.85 -8.81
C PRO A 503 2.61 -16.33 -9.95
N GLY A 504 3.12 -16.33 -11.18
CA GLY A 504 2.47 -16.95 -12.32
C GLY A 504 2.33 -18.47 -12.14
N PHE A 505 1.52 -19.08 -12.98
CA PHE A 505 1.32 -20.54 -13.01
C PHE A 505 2.43 -21.28 -13.77
N GLY A 506 3.31 -20.57 -14.48
CA GLY A 506 4.33 -21.15 -15.34
C GLY A 506 3.76 -21.70 -16.65
N VAL A 507 2.70 -21.09 -17.16
CA VAL A 507 2.12 -21.50 -18.45
C VAL A 507 3.10 -21.20 -19.60
N PRO A 508 3.11 -22.03 -20.68
CA PRO A 508 3.98 -21.79 -21.81
C PRO A 508 3.78 -20.41 -22.42
N GLU A 509 4.88 -19.70 -22.66
CA GLU A 509 4.83 -18.40 -23.29
C GLU A 509 4.39 -18.51 -24.76
N GLN A 510 3.40 -17.72 -25.12
CA GLN A 510 2.87 -17.60 -26.49
C GLN A 510 2.90 -16.14 -26.91
N GLU A 511 2.81 -15.88 -28.21
CA GLU A 511 2.70 -14.50 -28.71
C GLU A 511 1.37 -13.89 -28.25
N PRO A 512 1.40 -12.73 -27.56
CA PRO A 512 0.18 -12.10 -27.08
C PRO A 512 -0.69 -11.65 -28.26
N HIS A 513 -2.00 -11.70 -28.08
CA HIS A 513 -2.97 -11.25 -29.08
C HIS A 513 -4.05 -10.36 -28.43
N VAL A 514 -4.66 -9.51 -29.23
CA VAL A 514 -5.78 -8.68 -28.78
C VAL A 514 -7.01 -9.56 -28.58
N LEU A 515 -7.55 -9.55 -27.36
CA LEU A 515 -8.79 -10.24 -27.02
C LEU A 515 -10.00 -9.40 -27.43
N GLN A 516 -11.11 -10.05 -27.75
CA GLN A 516 -12.36 -9.32 -27.94
C GLN A 516 -12.93 -8.92 -26.56
N VAL A 517 -13.10 -7.61 -26.36
CA VAL A 517 -13.63 -7.07 -25.10
C VAL A 517 -15.04 -7.60 -24.87
N GLY A 518 -15.29 -8.06 -23.62
CA GLY A 518 -16.57 -8.63 -23.24
C GLY A 518 -16.79 -10.08 -23.64
N GLN A 519 -15.76 -10.79 -24.16
CA GLN A 519 -15.84 -12.22 -24.46
C GLN A 519 -15.09 -13.07 -23.44
N GLY A 520 -15.84 -13.99 -22.81
CA GLY A 520 -15.32 -15.05 -21.96
C GLY A 520 -14.83 -16.26 -22.76
N GLU A 521 -14.44 -17.30 -22.04
CA GLU A 521 -13.93 -18.55 -22.62
C GLU A 521 -14.47 -19.76 -21.84
N VAL A 522 -14.97 -20.77 -22.56
CA VAL A 522 -15.33 -22.05 -21.95
C VAL A 522 -14.07 -22.90 -21.79
N LEU A 523 -13.68 -23.17 -20.55
CA LEU A 523 -12.55 -24.06 -20.26
C LEU A 523 -12.98 -25.52 -20.18
N ARG A 524 -14.23 -25.76 -19.80
CA ARG A 524 -14.79 -27.10 -19.66
C ARG A 524 -16.30 -27.05 -19.83
N GLU A 525 -16.83 -27.98 -20.60
CA GLU A 525 -18.28 -28.20 -20.72
C GLU A 525 -18.81 -29.03 -19.51
N GLY A 526 -20.06 -28.77 -19.11
CA GLY A 526 -20.71 -29.52 -18.04
C GLY A 526 -22.22 -29.40 -18.10
N ARG A 527 -22.96 -30.34 -17.46
CA ARG A 527 -24.43 -30.40 -17.52
C ARG A 527 -25.13 -29.98 -16.25
N ASP A 528 -24.53 -30.24 -15.07
CA ASP A 528 -25.21 -30.11 -13.79
C ASP A 528 -24.90 -28.81 -13.09
N VAL A 529 -23.61 -28.45 -13.04
CA VAL A 529 -23.07 -27.27 -12.33
C VAL A 529 -22.25 -26.44 -13.30
N LEU A 530 -22.32 -25.11 -13.15
CA LEU A 530 -21.45 -24.17 -13.86
C LEU A 530 -20.63 -23.36 -12.84
N LEU A 531 -19.31 -23.40 -12.98
CA LEU A 531 -18.38 -22.52 -12.26
C LEU A 531 -17.97 -21.37 -13.18
N VAL A 532 -18.22 -20.12 -12.76
CA VAL A 532 -17.88 -18.93 -13.52
C VAL A 532 -16.83 -18.15 -12.75
N GLY A 533 -15.55 -18.24 -13.16
CA GLY A 533 -14.43 -17.62 -12.47
C GLY A 533 -14.01 -16.29 -13.09
N PHE A 534 -13.61 -15.34 -12.27
CA PHE A 534 -13.05 -14.05 -12.68
C PHE A 534 -11.66 -13.86 -12.07
N GLY A 535 -10.65 -13.78 -12.93
CA GLY A 535 -9.25 -13.73 -12.55
C GLY A 535 -8.64 -15.10 -12.20
N PRO A 536 -7.47 -15.15 -11.52
CA PRO A 536 -6.71 -16.39 -11.33
C PRO A 536 -7.43 -17.50 -10.54
N ILE A 537 -8.49 -17.17 -9.82
CA ILE A 537 -9.32 -18.15 -9.09
C ILE A 537 -9.94 -19.18 -10.03
N VAL A 538 -10.10 -18.86 -11.33
CA VAL A 538 -10.63 -19.79 -12.33
C VAL A 538 -9.76 -21.03 -12.50
N MET A 539 -8.44 -20.92 -12.28
CA MET A 539 -7.53 -22.06 -12.32
C MET A 539 -7.82 -23.07 -11.19
N ARG A 540 -8.29 -22.57 -10.03
CA ARG A 540 -8.78 -23.42 -8.95
C ARG A 540 -10.14 -24.04 -9.25
N ALA A 541 -10.98 -23.33 -10.02
CA ALA A 541 -12.27 -23.86 -10.46
C ALA A 541 -12.12 -25.15 -11.29
N VAL A 542 -11.06 -25.26 -12.10
CA VAL A 542 -10.77 -26.49 -12.86
C VAL A 542 -10.52 -27.67 -11.91
N ALA A 543 -9.71 -27.47 -10.87
CA ALA A 543 -9.46 -28.52 -9.85
C ALA A 543 -10.74 -28.88 -9.05
N VAL A 544 -11.61 -27.89 -8.79
CA VAL A 544 -12.93 -28.14 -8.16
C VAL A 544 -13.81 -28.98 -9.07
N ALA A 545 -13.83 -28.69 -10.37
CA ALA A 545 -14.57 -29.47 -11.35
C ALA A 545 -14.10 -30.93 -11.40
N ASP A 546 -12.77 -31.18 -11.39
CA ASP A 546 -12.21 -32.53 -11.35
C ASP A 546 -12.63 -33.29 -10.07
N ALA A 547 -12.60 -32.64 -8.92
CA ALA A 547 -13.01 -33.23 -7.65
C ALA A 547 -14.50 -33.60 -7.63
N LEU A 548 -15.37 -32.75 -8.15
CA LEU A 548 -16.82 -32.99 -8.21
C LEU A 548 -17.18 -34.03 -9.28
N GLU A 549 -16.43 -34.12 -10.39
CA GLU A 549 -16.63 -35.13 -11.40
C GLU A 549 -16.36 -36.54 -10.87
N ALA A 550 -15.35 -36.70 -10.02
CA ALA A 550 -15.07 -37.95 -9.32
C ALA A 550 -16.25 -38.39 -8.40
N GLU A 551 -17.14 -37.47 -8.04
CA GLU A 551 -18.38 -37.70 -7.27
C GLU A 551 -19.62 -37.90 -8.17
N GLY A 552 -19.43 -37.88 -9.48
CA GLY A 552 -20.49 -38.11 -10.47
C GLY A 552 -21.22 -36.85 -10.95
N TRP A 553 -20.70 -35.64 -10.64
CA TRP A 553 -21.25 -34.38 -11.15
C TRP A 553 -20.60 -34.01 -12.49
N SER A 554 -21.41 -33.50 -13.43
CA SER A 554 -20.92 -32.92 -14.67
C SER A 554 -20.77 -31.40 -14.52
N VAL A 555 -19.52 -30.90 -14.38
CA VAL A 555 -19.22 -29.52 -14.02
C VAL A 555 -18.58 -28.77 -15.18
N GLY A 556 -19.26 -27.70 -15.62
CA GLY A 556 -18.70 -26.73 -16.57
C GLY A 556 -17.88 -25.65 -15.88
N VAL A 557 -16.88 -25.08 -16.60
CA VAL A 557 -16.03 -23.99 -16.11
C VAL A 557 -15.90 -22.92 -17.19
N ILE A 558 -16.20 -21.67 -16.83
CA ILE A 558 -15.99 -20.47 -17.65
C ILE A 558 -14.91 -19.60 -17.03
N ASN A 559 -13.97 -19.14 -17.83
CA ASN A 559 -13.14 -17.96 -17.57
C ASN A 559 -13.88 -16.72 -18.10
N ALA A 560 -14.38 -15.89 -17.20
CA ALA A 560 -15.17 -14.73 -17.57
C ALA A 560 -14.35 -13.62 -18.22
N ARG A 561 -13.04 -13.52 -17.93
CA ARG A 561 -12.11 -12.48 -18.42
C ARG A 561 -12.50 -11.05 -18.06
N PHE A 562 -13.77 -10.69 -18.25
CA PHE A 562 -14.29 -9.33 -18.05
C PHE A 562 -15.43 -9.31 -17.05
N ALA A 563 -15.30 -8.43 -16.04
CA ALA A 563 -16.42 -8.09 -15.17
C ALA A 563 -17.33 -7.01 -15.80
N LYS A 564 -16.74 -6.24 -16.74
CA LYS A 564 -17.45 -5.23 -17.53
C LYS A 564 -16.72 -4.96 -18.87
N PRO A 565 -17.41 -5.04 -20.00
CA PRO A 565 -18.74 -5.63 -20.15
C PRO A 565 -18.71 -7.13 -19.83
N LEU A 566 -19.76 -7.63 -19.21
CA LEU A 566 -19.93 -9.05 -18.92
C LEU A 566 -20.35 -9.80 -20.19
N ASP A 567 -19.77 -10.97 -20.46
CA ASP A 567 -20.23 -11.87 -21.52
C ASP A 567 -21.54 -12.54 -21.11
N ARG A 568 -22.63 -11.76 -21.16
CA ARG A 568 -23.96 -12.22 -20.76
C ARG A 568 -24.42 -13.40 -21.61
N GLN A 569 -24.15 -13.37 -22.93
CA GLN A 569 -24.59 -14.41 -23.83
C GLN A 569 -23.95 -15.75 -23.49
N LEU A 570 -22.63 -15.80 -23.37
CA LEU A 570 -21.91 -17.01 -22.99
C LEU A 570 -22.39 -17.56 -21.63
N ILE A 571 -22.48 -16.69 -20.62
CA ILE A 571 -22.88 -17.10 -19.26
C ILE A 571 -24.30 -17.65 -19.28
N LEU A 572 -25.23 -17.01 -19.96
CA LEU A 572 -26.63 -17.46 -20.01
C LEU A 572 -26.76 -18.77 -20.82
N ASP A 573 -26.11 -18.89 -21.97
CA ASP A 573 -26.12 -20.13 -22.77
C ASP A 573 -25.61 -21.32 -21.94
N GLN A 574 -24.52 -21.12 -21.20
CA GLN A 574 -23.93 -22.14 -20.37
C GLN A 574 -24.69 -22.40 -19.06
N ALA A 575 -25.41 -21.40 -18.51
CA ALA A 575 -26.24 -21.56 -17.32
C ALA A 575 -27.56 -22.24 -17.58
N ARG A 576 -28.04 -22.27 -18.84
CA ARG A 576 -29.33 -22.79 -19.22
C ARG A 576 -29.51 -24.25 -18.79
N GLY A 577 -30.54 -24.53 -17.97
CA GLY A 577 -30.85 -25.86 -17.49
C GLY A 577 -29.90 -26.44 -16.45
N LYS A 578 -28.95 -25.67 -15.92
CA LYS A 578 -28.09 -26.08 -14.80
C LYS A 578 -28.87 -26.06 -13.49
N GLN A 579 -28.48 -26.92 -12.55
CA GLN A 579 -29.00 -26.89 -11.19
C GLN A 579 -28.40 -25.76 -10.38
N LEU A 580 -27.11 -25.47 -10.62
CA LEU A 580 -26.34 -24.50 -9.84
C LEU A 580 -25.31 -23.77 -10.70
N VAL A 581 -25.30 -22.45 -10.60
CA VAL A 581 -24.22 -21.58 -11.08
C VAL A 581 -23.46 -21.05 -9.85
N VAL A 582 -22.14 -21.22 -9.83
CA VAL A 582 -21.27 -20.69 -8.77
C VAL A 582 -20.32 -19.70 -9.37
N THR A 583 -20.36 -18.45 -8.92
CA THR A 583 -19.39 -17.44 -9.32
C THR A 583 -18.23 -17.42 -8.35
N LEU A 584 -17.01 -17.22 -8.87
CA LEU A 584 -15.77 -17.26 -8.10
C LEU A 584 -14.96 -15.99 -8.36
N GLU A 585 -14.65 -15.26 -7.30
CA GLU A 585 -13.87 -14.01 -7.36
C GLU A 585 -13.03 -13.80 -6.11
N GLU A 586 -11.90 -13.09 -6.22
CA GLU A 586 -11.13 -12.57 -5.07
C GLU A 586 -11.40 -11.07 -4.86
N SER A 587 -12.65 -10.64 -4.96
CA SER A 587 -13.16 -9.34 -4.52
C SER A 587 -14.33 -9.52 -3.56
N VAL A 588 -14.74 -8.46 -2.89
CA VAL A 588 -15.92 -8.51 -2.00
C VAL A 588 -17.15 -8.88 -2.81
N VAL A 589 -17.94 -9.83 -2.28
CA VAL A 589 -19.10 -10.41 -3.00
C VAL A 589 -20.21 -9.41 -3.30
N VAL A 590 -20.38 -8.38 -2.46
CA VAL A 590 -21.41 -7.35 -2.64
C VAL A 590 -20.99 -6.37 -3.72
N GLY A 591 -21.77 -6.30 -4.81
CA GLY A 591 -21.48 -5.44 -5.96
C GLY A 591 -20.34 -5.92 -6.85
N GLY A 592 -19.67 -7.05 -6.51
CA GLY A 592 -18.57 -7.64 -7.26
C GLY A 592 -18.97 -8.29 -8.57
N PHE A 593 -18.05 -9.09 -9.13
CA PHE A 593 -18.28 -9.82 -10.37
C PHE A 593 -19.52 -10.74 -10.28
N GLY A 594 -19.61 -11.52 -9.21
CA GLY A 594 -20.72 -12.47 -9.00
C GLY A 594 -22.08 -11.80 -8.90
N SER A 595 -22.15 -10.58 -8.36
CA SER A 595 -23.39 -9.78 -8.39
C SER A 595 -23.85 -9.49 -9.81
N GLY A 596 -22.93 -9.17 -10.74
CA GLY A 596 -23.26 -8.96 -12.15
C GLY A 596 -23.78 -10.21 -12.88
N VAL A 597 -23.23 -11.37 -12.54
CA VAL A 597 -23.72 -12.64 -13.06
C VAL A 597 -25.14 -12.93 -12.52
N LEU A 598 -25.35 -12.69 -11.21
CA LEU A 598 -26.67 -12.85 -10.60
C LEU A 598 -27.70 -11.92 -11.26
N GLU A 599 -27.38 -10.63 -11.43
CA GLU A 599 -28.23 -9.65 -12.14
C GLU A 599 -28.62 -10.17 -13.54
N ALA A 600 -27.66 -10.68 -14.31
CA ALA A 600 -27.91 -11.21 -15.65
C ALA A 600 -28.84 -12.43 -15.65
N ILE A 601 -28.66 -13.36 -14.71
CA ILE A 601 -29.50 -14.57 -14.59
C ILE A 601 -30.91 -14.19 -14.10
N GLU A 602 -31.06 -13.25 -13.17
CA GLU A 602 -32.38 -12.79 -12.70
C GLU A 602 -33.19 -12.10 -13.83
N GLU A 603 -32.53 -11.27 -14.64
CA GLU A 603 -33.19 -10.69 -15.83
C GLU A 603 -33.63 -11.78 -16.82
N ALA A 604 -32.76 -12.77 -17.08
CA ALA A 604 -33.08 -13.89 -17.98
C ALA A 604 -34.23 -14.75 -17.41
N ARG A 605 -34.31 -14.93 -16.08
CA ARG A 605 -35.37 -15.69 -15.38
C ARG A 605 -36.76 -15.10 -15.59
N LEU A 606 -36.84 -13.78 -15.78
CA LEU A 606 -38.10 -13.10 -16.08
C LEU A 606 -38.55 -13.33 -17.53
N ALA A 607 -37.59 -13.55 -18.45
CA ALA A 607 -37.85 -13.67 -19.88
C ALA A 607 -37.99 -15.14 -20.37
N ASP A 608 -37.22 -16.08 -19.77
CA ASP A 608 -37.14 -17.48 -20.23
C ASP A 608 -37.30 -18.46 -19.05
N PRO A 609 -38.34 -19.32 -19.09
CA PRO A 609 -38.59 -20.35 -18.07
C PRO A 609 -37.39 -21.29 -17.82
N ALA A 610 -36.46 -21.44 -18.78
CA ALA A 610 -35.29 -22.32 -18.65
C ALA A 610 -34.33 -21.89 -17.53
N TYR A 611 -34.42 -20.65 -17.06
CA TYR A 611 -33.60 -20.15 -15.94
C TYR A 611 -34.34 -20.16 -14.59
N ARG A 612 -35.63 -20.54 -14.57
CA ARG A 612 -36.48 -20.45 -13.37
C ARG A 612 -35.87 -21.18 -12.16
N ASP A 613 -35.32 -22.36 -12.40
CA ASP A 613 -34.81 -23.25 -11.36
C ASP A 613 -33.28 -23.22 -11.22
N VAL A 614 -32.60 -22.32 -11.95
CA VAL A 614 -31.15 -22.15 -11.86
C VAL A 614 -30.80 -21.44 -10.57
N ALA A 615 -30.20 -22.15 -9.62
CA ALA A 615 -29.71 -21.53 -8.38
C ALA A 615 -28.38 -20.80 -8.64
N VAL A 616 -28.15 -19.68 -7.97
CA VAL A 616 -26.89 -18.92 -8.07
C VAL A 616 -26.24 -18.82 -6.69
N ARG A 617 -24.99 -19.19 -6.58
CA ARG A 617 -24.16 -19.01 -5.39
C ARG A 617 -22.97 -18.11 -5.74
N ILE A 618 -22.82 -16.98 -5.03
CA ILE A 618 -21.65 -16.10 -5.14
C ILE A 618 -20.64 -16.53 -4.09
N VAL A 619 -19.38 -16.72 -4.52
CA VAL A 619 -18.24 -17.07 -3.66
C VAL A 619 -17.11 -16.07 -3.90
N GLY A 620 -16.71 -15.39 -2.84
CA GLY A 620 -15.65 -14.37 -2.88
C GLY A 620 -15.28 -13.92 -1.47
N LEU A 621 -14.73 -12.70 -1.36
CA LEU A 621 -14.32 -12.14 -0.08
C LEU A 621 -15.52 -11.60 0.71
N PRO A 622 -15.46 -11.65 2.05
CA PRO A 622 -16.56 -11.21 2.91
C PRO A 622 -16.80 -9.69 2.77
N ALA A 623 -18.07 -9.29 2.90
CA ALA A 623 -18.47 -7.88 2.95
C ALA A 623 -18.63 -7.36 4.38
N GLU A 624 -18.75 -8.25 5.36
CA GLU A 624 -19.08 -7.95 6.75
C GLU A 624 -17.86 -7.52 7.58
N HIS A 625 -16.65 -7.85 7.12
CA HIS A 625 -15.42 -7.52 7.84
C HIS A 625 -14.21 -7.43 6.89
N PHE A 626 -13.19 -6.70 7.31
CA PHE A 626 -11.93 -6.63 6.60
C PHE A 626 -11.13 -7.92 6.81
N VAL A 627 -10.52 -8.43 5.72
CA VAL A 627 -9.67 -9.62 5.79
C VAL A 627 -8.35 -9.28 6.47
N ASP A 628 -7.99 -10.08 7.47
CA ASP A 628 -6.81 -9.88 8.30
C ASP A 628 -5.50 -10.19 7.56
N HIS A 629 -4.36 -10.06 8.25
CA HIS A 629 -3.03 -10.40 7.74
C HIS A 629 -2.74 -11.90 7.88
N GLY A 630 -1.81 -12.38 7.05
CA GLY A 630 -1.37 -13.77 7.01
C GLY A 630 -0.79 -14.10 5.64
N SER A 631 -0.26 -15.30 5.44
CA SER A 631 0.10 -15.70 4.08
C SER A 631 -1.14 -15.80 3.18
N VAL A 632 -1.01 -15.49 1.89
CA VAL A 632 -2.13 -15.60 0.94
C VAL A 632 -2.73 -17.02 0.95
N ALA A 633 -1.87 -18.04 1.10
CA ALA A 633 -2.33 -19.44 1.19
C ALA A 633 -3.19 -19.71 2.44
N ASP A 634 -2.77 -19.20 3.60
CA ASP A 634 -3.56 -19.33 4.84
C ASP A 634 -4.87 -18.56 4.75
N LEU A 635 -4.84 -17.34 4.20
CA LEU A 635 -6.06 -16.54 4.02
C LEU A 635 -7.06 -17.24 3.09
N ARG A 636 -6.60 -17.80 1.95
CA ARG A 636 -7.47 -18.60 1.07
C ARG A 636 -8.05 -19.81 1.78
N ARG A 637 -7.26 -20.51 2.61
CA ARG A 637 -7.73 -21.65 3.38
C ARG A 637 -8.80 -21.25 4.42
N VAL A 638 -8.56 -20.19 5.19
CA VAL A 638 -9.52 -19.71 6.21
C VAL A 638 -10.81 -19.21 5.57
N LEU A 639 -10.70 -18.51 4.44
CA LEU A 639 -11.84 -17.99 3.67
C LEU A 639 -12.48 -19.06 2.77
N ARG A 640 -11.92 -20.28 2.74
CA ARG A 640 -12.37 -21.39 1.89
C ARG A 640 -12.36 -21.06 0.40
N LEU A 641 -11.36 -20.29 -0.04
CA LEU A 641 -11.12 -19.94 -1.45
C LEU A 641 -10.00 -20.79 -2.08
N ASP A 642 -9.42 -21.74 -1.35
CA ASP A 642 -8.59 -22.80 -1.89
C ASP A 642 -9.45 -23.90 -2.55
N ALA A 643 -8.85 -24.78 -3.35
CA ALA A 643 -9.63 -25.78 -4.10
C ALA A 643 -10.44 -26.71 -3.18
N PRO A 644 -9.95 -27.23 -2.04
CA PRO A 644 -10.76 -28.00 -1.09
C PRO A 644 -11.92 -27.19 -0.52
N GLY A 645 -11.68 -25.95 -0.09
CA GLY A 645 -12.71 -25.08 0.47
C GLY A 645 -13.80 -24.72 -0.53
N LEU A 646 -13.42 -24.43 -1.77
CA LEU A 646 -14.34 -24.18 -2.88
C LEU A 646 -15.20 -25.43 -3.17
N THR A 647 -14.58 -26.62 -3.24
CA THR A 647 -15.29 -27.89 -3.45
C THR A 647 -16.34 -28.12 -2.36
N GLU A 648 -15.98 -27.89 -1.10
CA GLU A 648 -16.88 -28.01 0.04
C GLU A 648 -18.08 -27.03 -0.06
N GLN A 649 -17.82 -25.78 -0.46
CA GLN A 649 -18.87 -24.78 -0.66
C GLN A 649 -19.86 -25.20 -1.76
N VAL A 650 -19.37 -25.73 -2.88
CA VAL A 650 -20.21 -26.23 -3.98
C VAL A 650 -21.05 -27.44 -3.53
N ARG A 651 -20.41 -28.42 -2.86
CA ARG A 651 -21.15 -29.57 -2.27
C ARG A 651 -22.28 -29.14 -1.35
N LYS A 652 -21.98 -28.20 -0.47
CA LYS A 652 -22.98 -27.66 0.48
C LYS A 652 -24.15 -26.99 -0.22
N ALA A 653 -23.87 -26.20 -1.27
CA ALA A 653 -24.91 -25.59 -2.07
C ALA A 653 -25.79 -26.65 -2.77
N LEU A 654 -25.18 -27.70 -3.38
CA LEU A 654 -25.89 -28.80 -4.02
C LEU A 654 -26.71 -29.60 -3.01
N ALA A 655 -26.18 -29.86 -1.81
CA ALA A 655 -26.92 -30.56 -0.76
C ALA A 655 -28.14 -29.76 -0.31
N THR A 656 -28.01 -28.42 -0.19
CA THR A 656 -29.16 -27.56 0.18
C THR A 656 -30.25 -27.60 -0.89
N LEU A 657 -29.91 -27.55 -2.18
CA LEU A 657 -30.88 -27.65 -3.27
C LEU A 657 -31.63 -28.98 -3.29
N ARG A 658 -30.97 -30.08 -2.92
CA ARG A 658 -31.59 -31.41 -2.83
C ARG A 658 -32.48 -31.56 -1.59
N ALA A 659 -32.22 -30.86 -0.50
CA ALA A 659 -32.96 -30.93 0.74
C ALA A 659 -34.24 -30.05 0.71
N GLU A 660 -34.32 -29.05 -0.17
CA GLU A 660 -35.53 -28.28 -0.37
C GLU A 660 -36.59 -29.17 -1.04
N PRO A 661 -37.77 -29.42 -0.42
CA PRO A 661 -38.84 -30.17 -1.09
C PRO A 661 -39.27 -29.42 -2.34
N ALA A 662 -39.45 -30.15 -3.44
CA ALA A 662 -39.95 -29.59 -4.71
C ALA A 662 -41.08 -28.60 -4.40
N ARG A 663 -40.88 -27.32 -4.75
CA ARG A 663 -41.89 -26.27 -4.52
C ARG A 663 -43.23 -26.82 -5.03
N ALA A 664 -44.19 -27.01 -4.11
CA ALA A 664 -45.52 -27.53 -4.42
C ALA A 664 -46.06 -26.70 -5.61
N GLN A 665 -46.37 -27.38 -6.71
CA GLN A 665 -47.12 -26.74 -7.77
C GLN A 665 -48.37 -26.13 -7.15
N PRO A 666 -48.70 -24.86 -7.43
CA PRO A 666 -49.95 -24.29 -6.94
C PRO A 666 -51.08 -25.19 -7.45
N GLY A 667 -51.71 -25.86 -6.49
CA GLY A 667 -52.83 -26.79 -6.76
C GLY A 667 -53.82 -26.10 -7.68
N GLY A 668 -54.16 -26.79 -8.76
CA GLY A 668 -55.24 -26.35 -9.64
C GLY A 668 -56.48 -26.09 -8.81
N ILE A 669 -56.97 -24.87 -8.87
CA ILE A 669 -58.29 -24.53 -8.35
C ILE A 669 -59.27 -25.35 -9.18
N ALA A 670 -59.82 -26.43 -8.59
CA ALA A 670 -60.99 -27.11 -9.14
C ALA A 670 -62.09 -26.06 -9.29
N ARG A 671 -62.50 -25.79 -10.51
CA ARG A 671 -63.75 -25.07 -10.76
C ARG A 671 -64.89 -26.07 -10.60
N ASP A 672 -65.62 -25.91 -9.54
CA ASP A 672 -67.01 -26.36 -9.46
C ASP A 672 -67.96 -25.27 -9.99
#